data_3551ea5853152ed36604606fc393bbbe
#
_entry.id   3551ea5853152ed36604606fc393bbbe
#
_cell.length_a   1.000
_cell.length_b   1.000
_cell.length_c   1.000
_cell.angle_alpha   90.00
_cell.angle_beta   90.00
_cell.angle_gamma   90.00
#
_symmetry.space_group_name_H-M   'P 1'
#
loop_
_entity.id
_entity.type
_entity.pdbx_description
1 polymer ?
#
loop_
_entity_poly.entity_id
_entity_poly.type
_entity_poly.pdbx_seq_one_letter_code
_entity_poly.pdbx_strand_id
1 'polypeptide(L)'
;MFSGHLRRYAQEKFCRRLPFLGPAREKVLQKLSCCTDEEQVLMKFLYGTMPLRDVGEYPFSLFLCYVTHSLMLYRSMEWCKNLPEDIFLHYILYCRVNSEPIEDCRGFFYDQLIGRIQGLPPREAALEINYWCAENAAYQSTDGRTASPLTVYRCGKGRCGEESTFAVTAFRSVGIPARQVYTPWWLHCDDNHAWVEVYVHGKWHFLGACEPEETLDKGWFSNASSRALLIHARTFSDYQSPCQAPYPAPEAGNANGKEECLGQDGLMACYNRTAGYARTAFFQILVTDQRHTPVSQARLQIQVLNMAQYCQAATLYTDDHGRAGITLGLGTIRIVGRKGNCLGEAICSIKDTPAICLVLKELPGQSPLESLPASLQESPPASLQEDLPGSSWESLWDVWQDTDVEAPKEAPLHRAALTGEQKEKNQKRLDHANRLRRERIQGYYQEALASQYPGQAGILREAGGNFGEIYRFLSRDAHPDRALLLSRLSPKDYRDARADVLESHRLSCVPFREKWAKRGMLKLYADYILCPRIYLEELTDYRPYIREYFRPEGSAPYARSFSQNPPAIWDFIQTHIQYQPELDYDTICATPIGCLKMCRGSFLSQKILFAAICRTLGIPARINPVDLEAEYFAEETFIPVSKANSPSPSGKNALSAGKAILKSDSKNIWNYYQNWTIGRLDEGEVQTLDYEGISFKENRLALCLRPGSYRIITANRLPNGNQLSSAYWFFLAAKETKEIPMRLRAGKPEEMLSANWLDDFELEKIPNEAVQGSFLGDRLETAPLKCCQENPSFRNCRKISASSLSEGKANLFAFLKAGQEPTEHLLNEMLKRADQLKEIPVQISFILPEPGDLRDQTFQGVIRQLPDARVFTGRFEEITEHLARQMYVDPEKLPLLVLTNPGLKGIYGCSGYQVGNVDLAIRILAVSQSEKHPSPG
;
A
#
# COMPACT_ATOMS: atom_id res chain seq x y z
N MET A 1 -27.60 20.08 22.16
CA MET A 1 -26.20 20.15 21.70
C MET A 1 -26.15 20.18 20.16
N PHE A 2 -26.70 19.23 19.42
CA PHE A 2 -26.59 19.09 17.96
C PHE A 2 -27.71 19.82 17.21
N SER A 3 -27.37 20.36 16.01
CA SER A 3 -28.30 21.11 15.16
C SER A 3 -29.50 20.26 14.68
N GLY A 4 -30.61 20.91 14.36
CA GLY A 4 -31.76 20.23 13.73
C GLY A 4 -31.41 19.65 12.36
N HIS A 5 -30.40 20.19 11.68
CA HIS A 5 -29.89 19.66 10.41
C HIS A 5 -29.20 18.31 10.59
N LEU A 6 -28.27 18.19 11.55
CA LEU A 6 -27.62 16.92 11.85
C LEU A 6 -28.63 15.84 12.29
N ARG A 7 -29.58 16.21 13.15
CA ARG A 7 -30.62 15.29 13.61
C ARG A 7 -31.42 14.69 12.45
N ARG A 8 -31.86 15.53 11.50
CA ARG A 8 -32.55 15.05 10.29
C ARG A 8 -31.65 14.20 9.42
N TYR A 9 -30.43 14.65 9.11
CA TYR A 9 -29.48 13.90 8.30
C TYR A 9 -29.22 12.50 8.88
N ALA A 10 -28.85 12.42 10.18
CA ALA A 10 -28.57 11.15 10.85
C ALA A 10 -29.80 10.21 10.82
N GLN A 11 -30.99 10.75 11.07
CA GLN A 11 -32.24 9.97 11.03
C GLN A 11 -32.52 9.46 9.61
N GLU A 12 -32.41 10.29 8.60
CA GLU A 12 -32.67 9.93 7.19
C GLU A 12 -31.67 8.85 6.69
N LYS A 13 -30.37 9.06 6.91
CA LYS A 13 -29.33 8.07 6.53
C LYS A 13 -29.56 6.75 7.26
N PHE A 14 -29.83 6.78 8.56
CA PHE A 14 -30.13 5.58 9.34
C PHE A 14 -31.36 4.84 8.82
N CYS A 15 -32.47 5.55 8.56
CA CYS A 15 -33.70 4.95 8.02
C CYS A 15 -33.43 4.29 6.64
N ARG A 16 -32.66 4.92 5.76
CA ARG A 16 -32.28 4.35 4.46
C ARG A 16 -31.44 3.06 4.61
N ARG A 17 -30.63 2.99 5.67
CA ARG A 17 -29.74 1.83 5.94
C ARG A 17 -30.45 0.68 6.67
N LEU A 18 -31.55 0.94 7.40
CA LEU A 18 -32.25 -0.07 8.19
C LEU A 18 -32.58 -1.39 7.45
N PRO A 19 -33.05 -1.37 6.18
CA PRO A 19 -33.32 -2.60 5.43
C PRO A 19 -32.07 -3.47 5.19
N PHE A 20 -30.89 -2.87 5.22
CA PHE A 20 -29.61 -3.51 4.92
C PHE A 20 -28.89 -4.04 6.17
N LEU A 21 -29.38 -3.75 7.38
CA LEU A 21 -28.79 -4.25 8.62
C LEU A 21 -29.06 -5.75 8.89
N GLY A 22 -29.88 -6.38 8.08
CA GLY A 22 -30.18 -7.81 8.19
C GLY A 22 -30.58 -8.23 9.61
N PRO A 23 -30.03 -9.35 10.15
CA PRO A 23 -30.33 -9.84 11.48
C PRO A 23 -29.93 -8.90 12.64
N ALA A 24 -29.03 -7.93 12.38
CA ALA A 24 -28.64 -6.94 13.41
C ALA A 24 -29.68 -5.87 13.68
N ARG A 25 -30.64 -5.67 12.78
CA ARG A 25 -31.61 -4.57 12.81
C ARG A 25 -32.36 -4.45 14.16
N GLU A 26 -33.00 -5.51 14.61
CA GLU A 26 -33.83 -5.48 15.85
C GLU A 26 -32.96 -5.19 17.08
N LYS A 27 -31.79 -5.82 17.17
CA LYS A 27 -30.86 -5.61 18.27
C LYS A 27 -30.33 -4.17 18.31
N VAL A 28 -30.06 -3.57 17.15
CA VAL A 28 -29.62 -2.18 17.05
C VAL A 28 -30.74 -1.23 17.50
N LEU A 29 -31.97 -1.42 17.03
CA LEU A 29 -33.12 -0.60 17.44
C LEU A 29 -33.41 -0.69 18.95
N GLN A 30 -33.38 -1.90 19.53
CA GLN A 30 -33.56 -2.11 20.97
C GLN A 30 -32.46 -1.39 21.78
N LYS A 31 -31.20 -1.50 21.38
CA LYS A 31 -30.09 -0.85 22.09
C LYS A 31 -30.14 0.67 21.97
N LEU A 32 -30.50 1.20 20.78
CA LEU A 32 -30.70 2.62 20.58
C LEU A 32 -31.74 3.23 21.51
N SER A 33 -32.83 2.52 21.82
CA SER A 33 -33.85 3.02 22.74
C SER A 33 -33.37 3.20 24.18
N CYS A 34 -32.24 2.57 24.55
CA CYS A 34 -31.62 2.71 25.87
C CYS A 34 -30.57 3.86 25.92
N CYS A 35 -30.24 4.48 24.80
CA CYS A 35 -29.28 5.57 24.71
C CYS A 35 -29.91 6.93 25.01
N THR A 36 -29.11 7.88 25.50
CA THR A 36 -29.52 9.29 25.62
C THR A 36 -29.80 9.90 24.26
N ASP A 37 -30.52 11.04 24.23
CA ASP A 37 -30.85 11.72 22.97
C ASP A 37 -29.61 12.07 22.13
N GLU A 38 -28.54 12.53 22.77
CA GLU A 38 -27.27 12.86 22.09
C GLU A 38 -26.56 11.60 21.54
N GLU A 39 -26.51 10.53 22.34
CA GLU A 39 -25.97 9.24 21.89
C GLU A 39 -26.77 8.66 20.73
N GLN A 40 -28.11 8.76 20.76
CA GLN A 40 -28.96 8.28 19.66
C GLN A 40 -28.66 9.00 18.35
N VAL A 41 -28.46 10.33 18.38
CA VAL A 41 -28.11 11.09 17.17
C VAL A 41 -26.78 10.62 16.58
N LEU A 42 -25.75 10.49 17.41
CA LEU A 42 -24.41 10.08 16.95
C LEU A 42 -24.38 8.60 16.55
N MET A 43 -25.05 7.72 17.26
CA MET A 43 -25.17 6.32 16.87
C MET A 43 -25.92 6.14 15.54
N LYS A 44 -27.02 6.90 15.33
CA LYS A 44 -27.71 6.90 14.03
C LYS A 44 -26.83 7.44 12.92
N PHE A 45 -26.01 8.46 13.17
CA PHE A 45 -25.02 8.95 12.23
C PHE A 45 -24.04 7.84 11.86
N LEU A 46 -23.41 7.17 12.83
CA LEU A 46 -22.46 6.07 12.58
C LEU A 46 -23.11 4.92 11.80
N TYR A 47 -24.25 4.39 12.28
CA TYR A 47 -24.96 3.29 11.60
C TYR A 47 -25.50 3.69 10.21
N GLY A 48 -25.77 4.97 9.99
CA GLY A 48 -26.18 5.51 8.69
C GLY A 48 -25.05 5.64 7.68
N THR A 49 -23.78 5.67 8.12
CA THR A 49 -22.63 6.00 7.29
C THR A 49 -21.51 4.96 7.30
N MET A 50 -21.38 4.10 8.32
CA MET A 50 -20.33 3.09 8.40
C MET A 50 -20.48 2.00 7.32
N PRO A 51 -19.39 1.34 6.88
CA PRO A 51 -19.46 0.18 6.00
C PRO A 51 -20.37 -0.92 6.57
N LEU A 52 -21.14 -1.61 5.73
CA LEU A 52 -22.03 -2.70 6.20
C LEU A 52 -21.26 -3.83 6.87
N ARG A 53 -20.05 -4.08 6.43
CA ARG A 53 -19.13 -4.99 7.09
C ARG A 53 -19.01 -4.69 8.58
N ASP A 54 -18.80 -3.44 8.95
CA ASP A 54 -18.57 -3.04 10.35
C ASP A 54 -19.80 -3.34 11.22
N VAL A 55 -21.01 -3.22 10.67
CA VAL A 55 -22.25 -3.60 11.36
C VAL A 55 -22.28 -5.10 11.69
N GLY A 56 -21.79 -5.94 10.78
CA GLY A 56 -21.79 -7.40 10.93
C GLY A 56 -20.70 -7.94 11.86
N GLU A 57 -19.59 -7.26 11.93
CA GLU A 57 -18.37 -7.74 12.60
C GLU A 57 -18.21 -7.21 14.02
N TYR A 58 -18.63 -5.96 14.28
CA TYR A 58 -18.39 -5.31 15.56
C TYR A 58 -19.67 -5.14 16.39
N PRO A 59 -19.56 -5.28 17.72
CA PRO A 59 -20.73 -5.13 18.60
C PRO A 59 -21.14 -3.66 18.75
N PHE A 60 -22.43 -3.40 18.95
CA PHE A 60 -23.01 -2.08 19.23
C PHE A 60 -22.27 -1.32 20.35
N SER A 61 -21.86 -2.04 21.41
CA SER A 61 -21.15 -1.45 22.55
C SER A 61 -19.83 -0.81 22.15
N LEU A 62 -19.11 -1.34 21.14
CA LEU A 62 -17.88 -0.75 20.65
C LEU A 62 -18.12 0.65 20.06
N PHE A 63 -19.13 0.79 19.21
CA PHE A 63 -19.48 2.11 18.64
C PHE A 63 -20.00 3.07 19.71
N LEU A 64 -20.74 2.55 20.70
CA LEU A 64 -21.20 3.36 21.83
C LEU A 64 -20.00 3.88 22.67
N CYS A 65 -18.93 3.08 22.86
CA CYS A 65 -17.70 3.56 23.51
C CYS A 65 -17.10 4.75 22.77
N TYR A 66 -17.04 4.72 21.45
CA TYR A 66 -16.57 5.86 20.64
C TYR A 66 -17.46 7.10 20.79
N VAL A 67 -18.79 6.92 20.81
CA VAL A 67 -19.76 8.00 21.01
C VAL A 67 -19.62 8.62 22.40
N THR A 68 -19.61 7.82 23.46
CA THR A 68 -19.50 8.32 24.85
C THR A 68 -18.17 9.00 25.10
N HIS A 69 -17.07 8.47 24.59
CA HIS A 69 -15.75 9.08 24.63
C HIS A 69 -15.74 10.44 23.91
N SER A 70 -16.29 10.53 22.72
CA SER A 70 -16.36 11.77 21.94
C SER A 70 -17.24 12.83 22.61
N LEU A 71 -18.36 12.44 23.24
CA LEU A 71 -19.19 13.33 24.03
C LEU A 71 -18.47 13.84 25.29
N MET A 72 -17.69 12.98 25.95
CA MET A 72 -16.85 13.36 27.08
C MET A 72 -15.84 14.43 26.63
N LEU A 73 -15.12 14.21 25.53
CA LEU A 73 -14.16 15.19 24.97
C LEU A 73 -14.85 16.52 24.62
N TYR A 74 -16.00 16.48 23.97
CA TYR A 74 -16.75 17.68 23.62
C TYR A 74 -17.13 18.53 24.86
N ARG A 75 -17.41 17.89 25.99
CA ARG A 75 -17.79 18.56 27.23
C ARG A 75 -16.59 19.07 28.04
N SER A 76 -15.48 18.34 28.00
CA SER A 76 -14.32 18.58 28.88
C SER A 76 -13.17 19.34 28.20
N MET A 77 -12.95 19.14 26.90
CA MET A 77 -11.79 19.71 26.19
C MET A 77 -12.15 21.05 25.55
N GLU A 78 -11.39 22.11 25.91
CA GLU A 78 -11.68 23.47 25.45
C GLU A 78 -11.67 23.63 23.93
N TRP A 79 -10.71 22.97 23.25
CA TRP A 79 -10.60 22.98 21.78
C TRP A 79 -11.70 22.19 21.04
N CYS A 80 -12.48 21.36 21.74
CA CYS A 80 -13.61 20.66 21.15
C CYS A 80 -14.92 21.45 21.17
N LYS A 81 -15.11 22.36 22.14
CA LYS A 81 -16.40 23.01 22.42
C LYS A 81 -16.97 23.84 21.28
N ASN A 82 -16.12 24.41 20.44
CA ASN A 82 -16.52 25.31 19.35
C ASN A 82 -16.23 24.76 17.96
N LEU A 83 -16.03 23.45 17.83
CA LEU A 83 -15.80 22.82 16.54
C LEU A 83 -17.06 22.86 15.65
N PRO A 84 -16.92 23.09 14.35
CA PRO A 84 -17.99 22.82 13.39
C PRO A 84 -18.47 21.36 13.51
N GLU A 85 -19.77 21.10 13.34
CA GLU A 85 -20.34 19.75 13.49
C GLU A 85 -19.70 18.74 12.55
N ASP A 86 -19.43 19.09 11.30
CA ASP A 86 -18.75 18.24 10.33
C ASP A 86 -17.31 17.88 10.76
N ILE A 87 -16.55 18.85 11.32
CA ILE A 87 -15.20 18.60 11.85
C ILE A 87 -15.28 17.62 13.04
N PHE A 88 -16.23 17.82 13.95
CA PHE A 88 -16.43 16.93 15.10
C PHE A 88 -16.80 15.52 14.64
N LEU A 89 -17.77 15.39 13.73
CA LEU A 89 -18.27 14.10 13.26
C LEU A 89 -17.23 13.29 12.51
N HIS A 90 -16.55 13.92 11.54
CA HIS A 90 -15.61 13.20 10.68
C HIS A 90 -14.26 12.94 11.34
N TYR A 91 -13.79 13.86 12.19
CA TYR A 91 -12.40 13.88 12.61
C TYR A 91 -12.19 13.75 14.13
N ILE A 92 -13.28 13.56 14.91
CA ILE A 92 -13.23 13.14 16.32
C ILE A 92 -14.10 11.92 16.54
N LEU A 93 -15.40 11.96 16.20
CA LEU A 93 -16.32 10.87 16.45
C LEU A 93 -15.98 9.62 15.65
N TYR A 94 -15.75 9.77 14.35
CA TYR A 94 -15.68 8.62 13.45
C TYR A 94 -14.57 7.64 13.87
N CYS A 95 -14.95 6.35 13.99
CA CYS A 95 -14.08 5.31 14.54
C CYS A 95 -13.01 4.86 13.57
N ARG A 96 -13.29 4.87 12.25
CA ARG A 96 -12.40 4.38 11.20
C ARG A 96 -11.57 5.51 10.60
N VAL A 97 -10.31 5.22 10.30
CA VAL A 97 -9.36 6.12 9.62
C VAL A 97 -9.02 5.60 8.23
N ASN A 98 -8.76 4.30 8.12
CA ASN A 98 -8.38 3.58 6.90
C ASN A 98 -9.13 2.23 6.84
N SER A 99 -8.46 1.13 6.52
CA SER A 99 -9.00 -0.23 6.47
C SER A 99 -8.67 -1.08 7.71
N GLU A 100 -8.19 -0.44 8.78
CA GLU A 100 -7.80 -1.09 10.03
C GLU A 100 -8.95 -1.84 10.72
N PRO A 101 -8.69 -2.90 11.51
CA PRO A 101 -9.65 -3.43 12.48
C PRO A 101 -10.00 -2.37 13.53
N ILE A 102 -11.30 -2.27 13.89
CA ILE A 102 -11.77 -1.32 14.91
C ILE A 102 -11.68 -1.96 16.29
N GLU A 103 -10.99 -1.30 17.21
CA GLU A 103 -10.80 -1.73 18.59
C GLU A 103 -11.19 -0.64 19.59
N ASP A 104 -11.54 -1.02 20.81
CA ASP A 104 -11.76 -0.07 21.91
C ASP A 104 -10.41 0.43 22.45
N CYS A 105 -9.85 1.43 21.79
CA CYS A 105 -8.51 1.92 22.06
C CYS A 105 -8.45 3.38 22.55
N ARG A 106 -9.49 4.18 22.35
CA ARG A 106 -9.45 5.62 22.64
C ARG A 106 -9.25 5.95 24.11
N GLY A 107 -9.89 5.20 25.02
CA GLY A 107 -9.65 5.36 26.45
C GLY A 107 -8.22 5.11 26.84
N PHE A 108 -7.61 4.04 26.31
CA PHE A 108 -6.21 3.74 26.55
C PHE A 108 -5.28 4.87 26.05
N PHE A 109 -5.46 5.39 24.85
CA PHE A 109 -4.63 6.47 24.34
C PHE A 109 -4.87 7.78 25.07
N TYR A 110 -6.12 8.06 25.46
CA TYR A 110 -6.43 9.22 26.30
C TYR A 110 -5.64 9.20 27.61
N ASP A 111 -5.64 8.07 28.33
CA ASP A 111 -4.93 7.91 29.60
C ASP A 111 -3.41 8.11 29.45
N GLN A 112 -2.83 7.69 28.32
CA GLN A 112 -1.42 7.88 28.02
C GLN A 112 -1.05 9.33 27.69
N LEU A 113 -1.97 10.10 27.12
CA LEU A 113 -1.68 11.39 26.52
C LEU A 113 -2.14 12.58 27.36
N ILE A 114 -3.25 12.46 28.10
CA ILE A 114 -3.88 13.62 28.74
C ILE A 114 -2.95 14.35 29.72
N GLY A 115 -2.17 13.61 30.50
CA GLY A 115 -1.18 14.18 31.41
C GLY A 115 -0.01 14.90 30.71
N ARG A 116 0.35 14.48 29.51
CA ARG A 116 1.45 15.08 28.73
C ARG A 116 1.08 16.40 28.08
N ILE A 117 -0.20 16.58 27.74
CA ILE A 117 -0.69 17.75 27.03
C ILE A 117 -1.42 18.74 27.93
N GLN A 118 -1.52 18.45 29.22
CA GLN A 118 -2.20 19.32 30.19
C GLN A 118 -1.54 20.70 30.23
N GLY A 119 -2.33 21.77 30.01
CA GLY A 119 -1.87 23.16 30.03
C GLY A 119 -1.13 23.62 28.75
N LEU A 120 -0.93 22.75 27.78
CA LEU A 120 -0.35 23.12 26.49
C LEU A 120 -1.41 23.74 25.57
N PRO A 121 -1.05 24.79 24.79
CA PRO A 121 -1.88 25.25 23.68
C PRO A 121 -2.05 24.15 22.62
N PRO A 122 -3.13 24.19 21.81
CA PRO A 122 -3.42 23.12 20.84
C PRO A 122 -2.28 22.79 19.86
N ARG A 123 -1.49 23.77 19.46
CA ARG A 123 -0.35 23.58 18.54
C ARG A 123 0.76 22.76 19.20
N GLU A 124 1.15 23.16 20.42
CA GLU A 124 2.17 22.48 21.21
C GLU A 124 1.70 21.08 21.64
N ALA A 125 0.42 20.95 21.98
CA ALA A 125 -0.18 19.65 22.27
C ALA A 125 -0.11 18.71 21.05
N ALA A 126 -0.34 19.22 19.85
CA ALA A 126 -0.21 18.41 18.62
C ALA A 126 1.24 17.95 18.39
N LEU A 127 2.23 18.81 18.58
CA LEU A 127 3.63 18.41 18.48
C LEU A 127 4.00 17.37 19.54
N GLU A 128 3.58 17.54 20.79
CA GLU A 128 3.86 16.61 21.88
C GLU A 128 3.23 15.23 21.65
N ILE A 129 2.01 15.16 21.10
CA ILE A 129 1.36 13.90 20.74
C ILE A 129 2.17 13.19 19.65
N ASN A 130 2.69 13.92 18.66
CA ASN A 130 3.49 13.29 17.60
C ASN A 130 4.83 12.76 18.13
N TYR A 131 5.45 13.42 19.09
CA TYR A 131 6.61 12.87 19.80
C TYR A 131 6.26 11.59 20.58
N TRP A 132 5.11 11.58 21.26
CA TRP A 132 4.62 10.35 21.89
C TRP A 132 4.39 9.24 20.85
N CYS A 133 3.87 9.57 19.67
CA CYS A 133 3.72 8.59 18.58
C CYS A 133 5.08 8.00 18.17
N ALA A 134 6.13 8.83 18.03
CA ALA A 134 7.48 8.37 17.70
C ALA A 134 8.12 7.50 18.81
N GLU A 135 7.79 7.77 20.08
CA GLU A 135 8.18 6.91 21.20
C GLU A 135 7.55 5.50 21.10
N ASN A 136 6.45 5.35 20.35
CA ASN A 136 5.66 4.13 20.33
C ASN A 136 5.63 3.42 18.98
N ALA A 137 5.87 4.10 17.88
CA ALA A 137 5.92 3.50 16.54
C ALA A 137 7.00 4.15 15.67
N ALA A 138 7.53 3.40 14.72
CA ALA A 138 8.39 3.87 13.64
C ALA A 138 8.06 3.14 12.35
N TYR A 139 8.49 3.72 11.23
CA TYR A 139 8.29 3.12 9.92
C TYR A 139 8.99 1.77 9.78
N GLN A 140 8.25 0.81 9.27
CA GLN A 140 8.77 -0.43 8.71
C GLN A 140 7.85 -0.93 7.62
N SER A 141 8.39 -1.30 6.45
CA SER A 141 7.62 -1.93 5.39
C SER A 141 6.97 -3.23 5.87
N THR A 142 5.68 -3.40 5.59
CA THR A 142 4.87 -4.55 5.97
C THR A 142 3.98 -4.97 4.80
N ASP A 143 3.17 -6.04 4.94
CA ASP A 143 2.21 -6.44 3.92
C ASP A 143 1.08 -5.41 3.73
N GLY A 144 0.23 -5.60 2.69
CA GLY A 144 -0.83 -4.67 2.31
C GLY A 144 -1.97 -4.51 3.34
N ARG A 145 -2.09 -5.36 4.35
CA ARG A 145 -3.09 -5.28 5.42
C ARG A 145 -2.76 -4.12 6.37
N THR A 146 -3.75 -3.35 6.80
CA THR A 146 -3.57 -2.29 7.80
C THR A 146 -3.80 -2.87 9.20
N ALA A 147 -2.80 -2.80 10.07
CA ALA A 147 -2.90 -3.21 11.48
C ALA A 147 -3.71 -2.20 12.29
N SER A 148 -4.35 -2.66 13.38
CA SER A 148 -5.05 -1.77 14.31
C SER A 148 -4.07 -0.85 15.07
N PRO A 149 -4.52 0.31 15.57
CA PRO A 149 -3.69 1.21 16.37
C PRO A 149 -3.06 0.55 17.60
N LEU A 150 -3.77 -0.34 18.29
CA LEU A 150 -3.20 -1.09 19.42
C LEU A 150 -2.14 -2.11 18.97
N THR A 151 -2.32 -2.73 17.82
CA THR A 151 -1.31 -3.63 17.24
C THR A 151 -0.04 -2.84 16.89
N VAL A 152 -0.16 -1.67 16.24
CA VAL A 152 0.99 -0.78 15.97
C VAL A 152 1.69 -0.39 17.26
N TYR A 153 0.94 0.03 18.29
CA TYR A 153 1.50 0.33 19.60
C TYR A 153 2.28 -0.85 20.18
N ARG A 154 1.69 -2.07 20.22
CA ARG A 154 2.31 -3.27 20.80
C ARG A 154 3.55 -3.72 20.04
N CYS A 155 3.58 -3.51 18.73
CA CYS A 155 4.69 -3.95 17.87
C CYS A 155 5.77 -2.88 17.66
N GLY A 156 5.45 -1.61 17.91
CA GLY A 156 6.36 -0.48 17.77
C GLY A 156 6.73 -0.13 16.33
N LYS A 157 5.97 -0.63 15.34
CA LYS A 157 6.28 -0.48 13.92
C LYS A 157 5.03 -0.59 13.04
N GLY A 158 5.07 0.11 11.89
CA GLY A 158 4.04 0.09 10.87
C GLY A 158 4.51 0.74 9.58
N ARG A 159 3.81 0.51 8.45
CA ARG A 159 4.01 1.30 7.23
C ARG A 159 3.30 2.66 7.35
N CYS A 160 3.55 3.61 6.46
CA CYS A 160 3.00 4.98 6.53
C CYS A 160 1.47 5.03 6.73
N GLY A 161 0.71 4.13 6.09
CA GLY A 161 -0.74 4.01 6.30
C GLY A 161 -1.13 3.56 7.70
N GLU A 162 -0.31 2.77 8.38
CA GLU A 162 -0.51 2.28 9.76
C GLU A 162 -0.06 3.33 10.78
N GLU A 163 1.08 3.99 10.56
CA GLU A 163 1.56 5.07 11.42
C GLU A 163 0.60 6.25 11.41
N SER A 164 0.09 6.65 10.23
CA SER A 164 -0.89 7.72 10.14
C SER A 164 -2.23 7.34 10.78
N THR A 165 -2.69 6.08 10.67
CA THR A 165 -3.87 5.58 11.37
C THR A 165 -3.68 5.62 12.90
N PHE A 166 -2.52 5.19 13.38
CA PHE A 166 -2.13 5.24 14.79
C PHE A 166 -2.11 6.69 15.32
N ALA A 167 -1.41 7.60 14.64
CA ALA A 167 -1.30 8.99 15.03
C ALA A 167 -2.67 9.72 15.00
N VAL A 168 -3.47 9.54 13.94
CA VAL A 168 -4.84 10.09 13.88
C VAL A 168 -5.69 9.60 15.05
N THR A 169 -5.58 8.31 15.42
CA THR A 169 -6.31 7.76 16.57
C THR A 169 -5.83 8.41 17.89
N ALA A 170 -4.53 8.60 18.07
CA ALA A 170 -3.97 9.29 19.24
C ALA A 170 -4.51 10.74 19.36
N PHE A 171 -4.49 11.52 18.27
CA PHE A 171 -5.04 12.87 18.23
C PHE A 171 -6.53 12.90 18.56
N ARG A 172 -7.32 12.05 17.90
CA ARG A 172 -8.78 11.97 18.13
C ARG A 172 -9.12 11.56 19.56
N SER A 173 -8.25 10.75 20.19
CA SER A 173 -8.47 10.28 21.58
C SER A 173 -8.42 11.39 22.63
N VAL A 174 -7.78 12.50 22.34
CA VAL A 174 -7.72 13.69 23.20
C VAL A 174 -8.49 14.89 22.62
N GLY A 175 -9.28 14.68 21.58
CA GLY A 175 -10.18 15.67 21.01
C GLY A 175 -9.51 16.69 20.06
N ILE A 176 -8.31 16.42 19.56
CA ILE A 176 -7.71 17.19 18.46
C ILE A 176 -8.21 16.56 17.15
N PRO A 177 -8.96 17.30 16.30
CA PRO A 177 -9.41 16.77 15.04
C PRO A 177 -8.24 16.42 14.14
N ALA A 178 -8.20 15.19 13.65
CA ALA A 178 -7.12 14.71 12.80
C ALA A 178 -7.63 13.82 11.69
N ARG A 179 -6.93 13.83 10.55
CA ARG A 179 -7.23 13.00 9.40
C ARG A 179 -5.97 12.46 8.74
N GLN A 180 -6.09 11.31 8.11
CA GLN A 180 -5.11 10.80 7.19
C GLN A 180 -5.25 11.55 5.86
N VAL A 181 -4.11 11.96 5.33
CA VAL A 181 -3.97 12.54 4.00
C VAL A 181 -3.00 11.69 3.23
N TYR A 182 -3.25 11.46 1.93
CA TYR A 182 -2.34 10.65 1.17
C TYR A 182 -2.31 11.02 -0.32
N THR A 183 -1.17 10.72 -0.95
CA THR A 183 -1.03 10.64 -2.39
C THR A 183 -1.15 9.18 -2.79
N PRO A 184 -2.17 8.82 -3.59
CA PRO A 184 -2.36 7.43 -3.99
C PRO A 184 -1.18 6.88 -4.79
N TRP A 185 -0.59 7.74 -5.64
CA TRP A 185 0.53 7.40 -6.50
C TRP A 185 1.39 8.62 -6.78
N TRP A 186 2.70 8.50 -6.55
CA TRP A 186 3.66 9.49 -6.98
C TRP A 186 3.88 9.39 -8.49
N LEU A 187 4.07 10.53 -9.17
CA LEU A 187 4.44 10.51 -10.58
C LEU A 187 5.97 10.45 -10.76
N HIS A 188 6.72 10.92 -9.78
CA HIS A 188 8.18 11.01 -9.84
C HIS A 188 8.94 9.80 -9.28
N CYS A 189 8.27 8.91 -8.53
CA CYS A 189 8.83 7.66 -8.01
C CYS A 189 7.75 6.58 -7.92
N ASP A 190 8.15 5.31 -7.81
CA ASP A 190 7.26 4.16 -7.87
C ASP A 190 6.72 3.78 -6.49
N ASP A 191 5.95 4.66 -5.88
CA ASP A 191 5.31 4.44 -4.57
C ASP A 191 4.09 5.36 -4.34
N ASN A 192 3.56 5.29 -3.12
CA ASN A 192 2.54 6.16 -2.53
C ASN A 192 3.02 6.67 -1.16
N HIS A 193 2.30 7.58 -0.54
CA HIS A 193 2.59 7.99 0.84
C HIS A 193 1.35 8.51 1.56
N ALA A 194 1.31 8.29 2.89
CA ALA A 194 0.26 8.77 3.78
C ALA A 194 0.86 9.48 4.99
N TRP A 195 0.25 10.60 5.37
CA TRP A 195 0.65 11.39 6.55
C TRP A 195 -0.59 11.94 7.27
N VAL A 196 -0.41 12.87 8.18
CA VAL A 196 -1.49 13.40 9.04
C VAL A 196 -1.69 14.89 8.84
N GLU A 197 -2.93 15.33 8.83
CA GLU A 197 -3.33 16.70 9.09
C GLU A 197 -4.09 16.79 10.40
N VAL A 198 -3.80 17.86 11.19
CA VAL A 198 -4.50 18.22 12.42
C VAL A 198 -5.19 19.57 12.28
N TYR A 199 -6.39 19.72 12.87
CA TYR A 199 -7.17 20.95 12.80
C TYR A 199 -6.92 21.79 14.05
N VAL A 200 -6.17 22.90 13.89
CA VAL A 200 -5.76 23.79 14.96
C VAL A 200 -6.06 25.25 14.59
N HIS A 201 -6.67 25.98 15.49
CA HIS A 201 -7.05 27.40 15.28
C HIS A 201 -7.84 27.65 13.97
N GLY A 202 -8.77 26.72 13.62
CA GLY A 202 -9.62 26.86 12.46
C GLY A 202 -8.97 26.50 11.12
N LYS A 203 -7.77 25.86 11.11
CA LYS A 203 -7.02 25.49 9.92
C LYS A 203 -6.42 24.10 10.03
N TRP A 204 -6.26 23.44 8.88
CA TRP A 204 -5.53 22.20 8.75
C TRP A 204 -4.02 22.46 8.64
N HIS A 205 -3.24 21.75 9.43
CA HIS A 205 -1.78 21.75 9.44
C HIS A 205 -1.29 20.32 9.27
N PHE A 206 -0.25 20.12 8.46
CA PHE A 206 0.30 18.77 8.26
C PHE A 206 1.50 18.47 9.18
N LEU A 207 1.74 17.19 9.38
CA LEU A 207 2.91 16.64 10.09
C LEU A 207 3.18 15.20 9.62
N GLY A 208 4.43 14.76 9.73
CA GLY A 208 4.80 13.36 9.50
C GLY A 208 4.25 12.47 10.61
N ALA A 209 3.63 11.36 10.26
CA ALA A 209 3.08 10.43 11.24
C ALA A 209 4.21 9.69 11.97
N CYS A 210 4.27 9.79 13.30
CA CYS A 210 5.37 9.25 14.12
C CYS A 210 6.76 9.83 13.79
N GLU A 211 6.82 10.91 13.04
CA GLU A 211 8.02 11.61 12.61
C GLU A 211 7.93 13.09 12.98
N PRO A 212 8.06 13.41 14.27
CA PRO A 212 7.86 14.77 14.77
C PRO A 212 8.96 15.73 14.34
N GLU A 213 8.53 16.94 14.05
CA GLU A 213 9.37 18.11 13.85
C GLU A 213 9.10 19.15 14.94
N GLU A 214 9.97 20.14 15.11
CA GLU A 214 9.77 21.25 16.08
C GLU A 214 8.68 22.25 15.64
N THR A 215 8.06 22.05 14.46
CA THR A 215 6.98 22.89 13.95
C THR A 215 6.00 22.08 13.12
N LEU A 216 4.73 22.54 13.04
CA LEU A 216 3.76 22.06 12.07
C LEU A 216 4.12 22.54 10.65
N ASP A 217 3.49 21.94 9.64
CA ASP A 217 3.70 22.24 8.21
C ASP A 217 5.12 21.92 7.74
N LYS A 218 5.74 20.93 8.37
CA LYS A 218 7.03 20.37 8.00
C LYS A 218 7.02 18.85 8.12
N GLY A 219 7.70 18.18 7.20
CA GLY A 219 7.99 16.76 7.18
C GLY A 219 9.05 16.48 6.12
N TRP A 220 9.72 15.32 6.20
CA TRP A 220 10.70 14.91 5.21
C TRP A 220 10.12 14.89 3.78
N PHE A 221 8.82 14.60 3.66
CA PHE A 221 8.11 14.54 2.38
C PHE A 221 7.70 15.91 1.81
N SER A 222 8.01 17.04 2.47
CA SER A 222 7.56 18.38 2.03
C SER A 222 7.99 18.71 0.59
N ASN A 223 9.17 18.26 0.16
CA ASN A 223 9.61 18.44 -1.22
C ASN A 223 8.93 17.42 -2.18
N ALA A 224 8.80 16.17 -1.77
CA ALA A 224 8.12 15.14 -2.55
C ALA A 224 6.66 15.51 -2.79
N SER A 225 5.95 16.02 -1.77
CA SER A 225 4.55 16.44 -1.88
C SER A 225 4.34 17.59 -2.87
N SER A 226 5.36 18.46 -3.08
CA SER A 226 5.32 19.51 -4.11
C SER A 226 5.31 18.97 -5.55
N ARG A 227 5.62 17.68 -5.72
CA ARG A 227 5.61 16.95 -7.01
C ARG A 227 4.40 16.03 -7.16
N ALA A 228 3.44 16.09 -6.24
CA ALA A 228 2.24 15.27 -6.31
C ALA A 228 1.34 15.71 -7.45
N LEU A 229 0.72 14.73 -8.12
CA LEU A 229 -0.38 14.98 -9.03
C LEU A 229 -1.70 15.18 -8.29
N LEU A 230 -1.95 14.31 -7.31
CA LEU A 230 -3.14 14.36 -6.46
C LEU A 230 -2.79 13.99 -5.03
N ILE A 231 -3.25 14.84 -4.11
CA ILE A 231 -3.25 14.60 -2.67
C ILE A 231 -4.68 14.73 -2.20
N HIS A 232 -5.17 13.79 -1.41
CA HIS A 232 -6.54 13.86 -0.91
C HIS A 232 -6.71 13.32 0.51
N ALA A 233 -7.76 13.79 1.19
CA ALA A 233 -8.28 13.26 2.43
C ALA A 233 -9.62 12.58 2.19
N ARG A 234 -10.00 11.64 3.06
CA ARG A 234 -11.26 10.89 2.97
C ARG A 234 -12.13 11.12 4.19
N THR A 235 -13.45 11.11 3.98
CA THR A 235 -14.47 11.01 5.02
C THR A 235 -15.42 9.87 4.71
N PHE A 236 -16.03 9.31 5.74
CA PHE A 236 -16.99 8.21 5.59
C PHE A 236 -18.45 8.70 5.58
N SER A 237 -18.67 9.98 5.29
CA SER A 237 -19.98 10.56 5.05
C SER A 237 -19.87 11.84 4.24
N ASP A 238 -20.98 12.21 3.60
CA ASP A 238 -21.16 13.45 2.83
C ASP A 238 -21.79 14.57 3.67
N TYR A 239 -21.82 14.45 5.01
CA TYR A 239 -22.36 15.49 5.88
C TYR A 239 -21.54 16.77 5.84
N GLN A 240 -22.23 17.90 5.68
CA GLN A 240 -21.66 19.24 5.76
C GLN A 240 -22.51 20.13 6.70
N SER A 241 -21.83 20.95 7.51
CA SER A 241 -22.51 21.90 8.39
C SER A 241 -23.21 22.99 7.57
N PRO A 242 -24.44 23.41 7.93
CA PRO A 242 -25.20 24.40 7.18
C PRO A 242 -24.54 25.77 7.06
N CYS A 243 -23.61 26.09 7.95
CA CYS A 243 -22.87 27.36 7.95
C CYS A 243 -21.76 27.44 6.88
N GLN A 244 -21.46 26.34 6.21
CA GLN A 244 -20.57 26.33 5.06
C GLN A 244 -21.45 26.45 3.81
N ALA A 245 -21.28 27.55 3.07
CA ALA A 245 -21.94 27.69 1.76
C ALA A 245 -21.58 26.47 0.91
N PRO A 246 -22.54 25.91 0.12
CA PRO A 246 -22.26 24.82 -0.80
C PRO A 246 -21.02 25.20 -1.63
N TYR A 247 -20.08 24.24 -1.77
CA TYR A 247 -18.87 24.47 -2.56
C TYR A 247 -19.27 24.93 -3.96
N PRO A 248 -19.03 26.19 -4.35
CA PRO A 248 -19.13 26.55 -5.74
C PRO A 248 -18.09 25.74 -6.51
N ALA A 249 -18.40 25.33 -7.71
CA ALA A 249 -17.41 24.80 -8.63
C ALA A 249 -16.17 25.73 -8.59
N PRO A 250 -14.96 25.20 -8.48
CA PRO A 250 -13.79 26.04 -8.32
C PRO A 250 -13.66 26.94 -9.54
N GLU A 251 -13.87 28.24 -9.36
CA GLU A 251 -13.43 29.22 -10.34
C GLU A 251 -11.90 29.21 -10.34
N ALA A 252 -11.33 29.11 -11.53
CA ALA A 252 -9.89 29.06 -11.71
C ALA A 252 -9.21 30.23 -10.95
N GLY A 253 -8.41 29.89 -9.94
CA GLY A 253 -7.58 30.85 -9.21
C GLY A 253 -7.98 31.18 -7.76
N ASN A 254 -8.98 30.52 -7.17
CA ASN A 254 -9.40 30.85 -5.80
C ASN A 254 -8.58 30.11 -4.74
N ALA A 255 -7.46 30.70 -4.33
CA ALA A 255 -6.58 30.24 -3.23
C ALA A 255 -7.21 30.35 -1.82
N ASN A 256 -8.51 30.61 -1.70
CA ASN A 256 -9.18 30.87 -0.43
C ASN A 256 -9.74 29.59 0.22
N GLY A 257 -8.87 28.62 0.57
CA GLY A 257 -9.14 27.71 1.68
C GLY A 257 -10.30 26.70 1.53
N LYS A 258 -11.04 26.67 0.40
CA LYS A 258 -12.13 25.71 0.16
C LYS A 258 -11.60 24.42 -0.45
N GLU A 259 -11.93 23.31 0.20
CA GLU A 259 -11.57 21.98 -0.27
C GLU A 259 -12.45 21.57 -1.44
N GLU A 260 -11.86 21.15 -2.57
CA GLU A 260 -12.57 20.60 -3.72
C GLU A 260 -13.04 19.18 -3.38
N CYS A 261 -14.35 18.94 -3.41
CA CYS A 261 -14.90 17.60 -3.29
C CYS A 261 -14.79 16.89 -4.64
N LEU A 262 -14.02 15.80 -4.70
CA LEU A 262 -13.85 14.97 -5.90
C LEU A 262 -15.06 14.04 -6.15
N GLY A 263 -16.09 14.15 -5.34
CA GLY A 263 -17.26 13.29 -5.37
C GLY A 263 -17.20 12.19 -4.32
N GLN A 264 -18.24 11.37 -4.34
CA GLN A 264 -18.39 10.24 -3.44
C GLN A 264 -18.16 8.95 -4.23
N ASP A 265 -17.18 8.17 -3.79
CA ASP A 265 -16.92 6.82 -4.30
C ASP A 265 -17.48 5.82 -3.27
N GLY A 266 -18.64 5.24 -3.58
CA GLY A 266 -19.37 4.43 -2.62
C GLY A 266 -19.76 5.24 -1.35
N LEU A 267 -19.20 4.86 -0.21
CA LEU A 267 -19.42 5.52 1.08
C LEU A 267 -18.49 6.69 1.35
N MET A 268 -17.36 6.78 0.64
CA MET A 268 -16.33 7.80 0.89
C MET A 268 -16.59 9.06 0.10
N ALA A 269 -16.48 10.21 0.77
CA ALA A 269 -16.26 11.49 0.13
C ALA A 269 -14.75 11.79 0.13
N CYS A 270 -14.21 12.14 -1.03
CA CYS A 270 -12.81 12.51 -1.20
C CYS A 270 -12.67 14.01 -1.36
N TYR A 271 -11.76 14.62 -0.61
CA TYR A 271 -11.46 16.04 -0.64
C TYR A 271 -10.06 16.29 -1.16
N ASN A 272 -9.95 17.04 -2.23
CA ASN A 272 -8.67 17.39 -2.86
C ASN A 272 -7.87 18.36 -1.99
N ARG A 273 -6.64 17.98 -1.67
CA ARG A 273 -5.70 18.75 -0.85
C ARG A 273 -4.49 19.23 -1.64
N THR A 274 -4.38 18.89 -2.91
CA THR A 274 -3.17 19.08 -3.72
C THR A 274 -2.68 20.53 -3.73
N ALA A 275 -3.59 21.50 -3.84
CA ALA A 275 -3.23 22.92 -3.84
C ALA A 275 -2.58 23.43 -2.54
N GLY A 276 -2.72 22.68 -1.43
CA GLY A 276 -2.04 22.97 -0.17
C GLY A 276 -0.57 22.52 -0.14
N TYR A 277 -0.13 21.72 -1.10
CA TYR A 277 1.20 21.10 -1.12
C TYR A 277 1.99 21.36 -2.40
N ALA A 278 1.31 21.41 -3.56
CA ALA A 278 1.93 21.51 -4.88
C ALA A 278 1.35 22.67 -5.70
N ARG A 279 2.11 23.07 -6.71
CA ARG A 279 1.56 23.94 -7.77
C ARG A 279 0.57 23.14 -8.60
N THR A 280 -0.62 23.71 -8.81
CA THR A 280 -1.75 23.05 -9.47
C THR A 280 -2.30 23.88 -10.62
N ALA A 281 -3.04 23.21 -11.51
CA ALA A 281 -3.92 23.83 -12.48
C ALA A 281 -5.29 23.14 -12.45
N PHE A 282 -6.35 23.89 -12.73
CA PHE A 282 -7.67 23.32 -12.91
C PHE A 282 -7.78 22.77 -14.34
N PHE A 283 -8.13 21.51 -14.46
CA PHE A 283 -8.20 20.76 -15.71
C PHE A 283 -9.64 20.43 -16.05
N GLN A 284 -10.08 20.76 -17.25
CA GLN A 284 -11.44 20.53 -17.73
C GLN A 284 -11.51 19.39 -18.74
N ILE A 285 -12.55 18.58 -18.64
CA ILE A 285 -12.81 17.47 -19.56
C ILE A 285 -14.22 17.63 -20.10
N LEU A 286 -14.36 17.69 -21.41
CA LEU A 286 -15.63 17.57 -22.13
C LEU A 286 -15.68 16.15 -22.71
N VAL A 287 -16.74 15.41 -22.42
CA VAL A 287 -16.97 14.08 -22.99
C VAL A 287 -18.07 14.14 -24.00
N THR A 288 -17.81 13.65 -25.21
CA THR A 288 -18.78 13.56 -26.29
C THR A 288 -18.85 12.16 -26.89
N ASP A 289 -19.94 11.87 -27.57
CA ASP A 289 -20.04 10.72 -28.48
C ASP A 289 -19.36 11.02 -29.83
N GLN A 290 -19.38 10.06 -30.75
CA GLN A 290 -18.82 10.22 -32.10
C GLN A 290 -19.54 11.29 -32.97
N ARG A 291 -20.73 11.71 -32.55
CA ARG A 291 -21.50 12.79 -33.18
C ARG A 291 -21.28 14.15 -32.53
N HIS A 292 -20.29 14.22 -31.62
CA HIS A 292 -19.99 15.39 -30.80
C HIS A 292 -21.13 15.82 -29.86
N THR A 293 -22.04 14.90 -29.50
CA THR A 293 -23.09 15.17 -28.52
C THR A 293 -22.48 14.97 -27.10
N PRO A 294 -22.68 15.92 -26.16
CA PRO A 294 -22.22 15.75 -24.78
C PRO A 294 -22.79 14.52 -24.12
N VAL A 295 -21.97 13.77 -23.40
CA VAL A 295 -22.34 12.53 -22.68
C VAL A 295 -22.39 12.79 -21.19
N SER A 296 -23.59 12.79 -20.59
CA SER A 296 -23.78 12.94 -19.14
C SER A 296 -23.49 11.64 -18.40
N GLN A 297 -23.10 11.76 -17.11
CA GLN A 297 -22.83 10.61 -16.23
C GLN A 297 -21.86 9.60 -16.85
N ALA A 298 -20.90 10.07 -17.66
CA ALA A 298 -19.77 9.27 -18.09
C ALA A 298 -18.77 9.14 -16.92
N ARG A 299 -18.34 7.93 -16.60
CA ARG A 299 -17.30 7.66 -15.62
C ARG A 299 -15.93 7.97 -16.22
N LEU A 300 -15.16 8.80 -15.54
CA LEU A 300 -13.80 9.19 -15.92
C LEU A 300 -12.83 8.71 -14.89
N GLN A 301 -11.85 7.91 -15.29
CA GLN A 301 -10.71 7.51 -14.47
C GLN A 301 -9.52 8.40 -14.82
N ILE A 302 -9.00 9.11 -13.83
CA ILE A 302 -7.73 9.82 -13.92
C ILE A 302 -6.64 8.85 -13.45
N GLN A 303 -5.70 8.56 -14.32
CA GLN A 303 -4.67 7.56 -14.09
C GLN A 303 -3.27 8.17 -14.22
N VAL A 304 -2.33 7.64 -13.45
CA VAL A 304 -0.90 7.96 -13.50
C VAL A 304 -0.08 6.72 -13.82
N LEU A 305 1.03 6.89 -14.49
CA LEU A 305 2.00 5.82 -14.69
C LEU A 305 2.88 5.69 -13.44
N ASN A 306 2.74 4.56 -12.74
CA ASN A 306 3.50 4.23 -11.54
C ASN A 306 3.70 2.72 -11.51
N MET A 307 4.86 2.23 -11.04
CA MET A 307 5.18 0.80 -11.04
C MET A 307 4.98 0.13 -12.41
N ALA A 308 5.38 0.81 -13.50
CA ALA A 308 5.20 0.37 -14.89
C ALA A 308 3.76 -0.05 -15.23
N GLN A 309 2.75 0.60 -14.61
CA GLN A 309 1.33 0.39 -14.89
C GLN A 309 0.55 1.70 -14.74
N TYR A 310 -0.61 1.79 -15.38
CA TYR A 310 -1.51 2.92 -15.19
C TYR A 310 -2.38 2.68 -13.96
N CYS A 311 -2.09 3.45 -12.90
CA CYS A 311 -2.78 3.38 -11.61
C CYS A 311 -3.84 4.47 -11.51
N GLN A 312 -5.04 4.12 -11.03
CA GLN A 312 -6.12 5.07 -10.83
C GLN A 312 -5.80 6.02 -9.66
N ALA A 313 -5.86 7.33 -9.91
CA ALA A 313 -5.70 8.37 -8.90
C ALA A 313 -7.05 8.95 -8.46
N ALA A 314 -8.00 9.16 -9.39
CA ALA A 314 -9.33 9.66 -9.10
C ALA A 314 -10.39 9.09 -10.06
N THR A 315 -11.66 9.12 -9.63
CA THR A 315 -12.83 8.88 -10.46
C THR A 315 -13.72 10.12 -10.46
N LEU A 316 -14.14 10.56 -11.63
CA LEU A 316 -15.08 11.66 -11.81
C LEU A 316 -16.28 11.18 -12.64
N TYR A 317 -17.35 11.96 -12.60
CA TYR A 317 -18.53 11.76 -13.47
C TYR A 317 -18.86 13.05 -14.16
N THR A 318 -19.25 12.99 -15.43
CA THR A 318 -19.68 14.17 -16.18
C THR A 318 -21.06 14.65 -15.74
N ASP A 319 -21.22 15.96 -15.76
CA ASP A 319 -22.52 16.63 -15.57
C ASP A 319 -23.47 16.43 -16.78
N ASP A 320 -24.65 17.08 -16.75
CA ASP A 320 -25.64 16.99 -17.81
C ASP A 320 -25.17 17.63 -19.13
N HIS A 321 -24.08 18.42 -19.11
CA HIS A 321 -23.44 19.01 -20.27
C HIS A 321 -22.21 18.25 -20.75
N GLY A 322 -21.99 17.04 -20.22
CA GLY A 322 -20.83 16.20 -20.54
C GLY A 322 -19.50 16.73 -19.98
N ARG A 323 -19.52 17.60 -18.97
CA ARG A 323 -18.34 18.25 -18.41
C ARG A 323 -17.95 17.65 -17.06
N ALA A 324 -16.65 17.56 -16.84
CA ALA A 324 -16.06 17.29 -15.54
C ALA A 324 -14.80 18.16 -15.37
N GLY A 325 -14.38 18.38 -14.13
CA GLY A 325 -13.16 19.15 -13.85
C GLY A 325 -12.52 18.69 -12.56
N ILE A 326 -11.21 18.88 -12.45
CA ILE A 326 -10.40 18.53 -11.30
C ILE A 326 -9.15 19.41 -11.22
N THR A 327 -8.77 19.80 -10.01
CA THR A 327 -7.50 20.48 -9.74
C THR A 327 -6.36 19.47 -9.55
N LEU A 328 -5.32 19.53 -10.38
CA LEU A 328 -4.21 18.57 -10.38
C LEU A 328 -2.84 19.26 -10.37
N GLY A 329 -1.81 18.54 -9.91
CA GLY A 329 -0.42 18.92 -10.08
C GLY A 329 0.01 18.90 -11.56
N LEU A 330 1.11 19.59 -11.89
CA LEU A 330 1.55 19.89 -13.25
C LEU A 330 2.33 18.72 -13.90
N GLY A 331 1.70 17.56 -14.04
CA GLY A 331 2.30 16.35 -14.61
C GLY A 331 1.47 15.73 -15.73
N THR A 332 1.96 14.63 -16.30
CA THR A 332 1.27 13.86 -17.34
C THR A 332 0.27 12.89 -16.72
N ILE A 333 -0.94 12.85 -17.25
CA ILE A 333 -2.01 11.92 -16.88
C ILE A 333 -2.51 11.12 -18.08
N ARG A 334 -3.10 9.96 -17.78
CA ARG A 334 -3.97 9.23 -18.70
C ARG A 334 -5.41 9.35 -18.21
N ILE A 335 -6.34 9.60 -19.11
CA ILE A 335 -7.77 9.67 -18.84
C ILE A 335 -8.45 8.54 -19.59
N VAL A 336 -9.30 7.79 -18.88
CA VAL A 336 -10.15 6.76 -19.48
C VAL A 336 -11.59 7.11 -19.16
N GLY A 337 -12.38 7.39 -20.19
CA GLY A 337 -13.82 7.69 -20.08
C GLY A 337 -14.66 6.49 -20.51
N ARG A 338 -15.73 6.19 -19.76
CA ARG A 338 -16.67 5.09 -20.08
C ARG A 338 -18.12 5.47 -19.85
N LYS A 339 -18.98 5.03 -20.76
CA LYS A 339 -20.44 5.07 -20.62
C LYS A 339 -21.05 3.85 -21.32
N GLY A 340 -21.59 2.91 -20.53
CA GLY A 340 -22.07 1.63 -21.07
C GLY A 340 -20.95 0.88 -21.83
N ASN A 341 -21.18 0.59 -23.11
CA ASN A 341 -20.21 -0.08 -23.98
C ASN A 341 -19.29 0.89 -24.76
N CYS A 342 -19.35 2.18 -24.45
CA CYS A 342 -18.49 3.17 -25.11
C CYS A 342 -17.29 3.50 -24.24
N LEU A 343 -16.11 3.60 -24.86
CA LEU A 343 -14.82 3.89 -24.22
C LEU A 343 -14.08 4.98 -25.01
N GLY A 344 -13.35 5.82 -24.29
CA GLY A 344 -12.40 6.78 -24.86
C GLY A 344 -11.20 6.95 -23.95
N GLU A 345 -10.03 7.24 -24.51
CA GLU A 345 -8.82 7.50 -23.73
C GLU A 345 -7.99 8.64 -24.31
N ALA A 346 -7.25 9.33 -23.45
CA ALA A 346 -6.29 10.36 -23.82
C ALA A 346 -5.15 10.41 -22.82
N ILE A 347 -3.96 10.81 -23.29
CA ILE A 347 -2.80 11.12 -22.44
C ILE A 347 -2.43 12.57 -22.70
N CYS A 348 -2.29 13.38 -21.65
CA CYS A 348 -1.97 14.79 -21.75
C CYS A 348 -1.17 15.30 -20.56
N SER A 349 -0.43 16.39 -20.76
CA SER A 349 0.28 17.14 -19.74
C SER A 349 -0.63 18.23 -19.17
N ILE A 350 -0.89 18.23 -17.87
CA ILE A 350 -1.69 19.25 -17.18
C ILE A 350 -1.06 20.65 -17.28
N LYS A 351 0.26 20.70 -17.37
CA LYS A 351 1.01 21.96 -17.51
C LYS A 351 0.71 22.67 -18.83
N ASP A 352 0.56 21.90 -19.92
CA ASP A 352 0.49 22.43 -21.28
C ASP A 352 -0.95 22.43 -21.85
N THR A 353 -1.85 21.66 -21.22
CA THR A 353 -3.21 21.42 -21.70
C THR A 353 -4.22 21.72 -20.61
N PRO A 354 -4.92 22.87 -20.61
CA PRO A 354 -5.91 23.21 -19.59
C PRO A 354 -7.24 22.46 -19.73
N ALA A 355 -7.55 21.96 -20.93
CA ALA A 355 -8.80 21.25 -21.21
C ALA A 355 -8.65 20.27 -22.38
N ILE A 356 -9.45 19.22 -22.37
CA ILE A 356 -9.55 18.26 -23.49
C ILE A 356 -11.00 17.95 -23.85
N CYS A 357 -11.21 17.50 -25.08
CA CYS A 357 -12.44 16.85 -25.53
C CYS A 357 -12.15 15.35 -25.71
N LEU A 358 -12.82 14.50 -24.93
CA LEU A 358 -12.70 13.04 -24.95
C LEU A 358 -13.89 12.46 -25.72
N VAL A 359 -13.64 11.83 -26.86
CA VAL A 359 -14.69 11.19 -27.67
C VAL A 359 -14.83 9.73 -27.28
N LEU A 360 -16.03 9.33 -26.85
CA LEU A 360 -16.34 7.93 -26.58
C LEU A 360 -16.74 7.20 -27.88
N LYS A 361 -16.10 6.06 -28.12
CA LYS A 361 -16.37 5.17 -29.25
C LYS A 361 -16.95 3.86 -28.72
N GLU A 362 -17.87 3.25 -29.46
CA GLU A 362 -18.36 1.91 -29.13
C GLU A 362 -17.22 0.92 -29.19
N LEU A 363 -17.09 0.10 -28.14
CA LEU A 363 -16.24 -1.07 -28.20
C LEU A 363 -16.83 -2.01 -29.25
N PRO A 364 -16.05 -2.55 -30.18
CA PRO A 364 -16.53 -3.59 -31.07
C PRO A 364 -17.11 -4.69 -30.20
N GLY A 365 -18.38 -5.07 -30.48
CA GLY A 365 -19.16 -5.98 -29.63
C GLY A 365 -18.32 -7.19 -29.20
N GLN A 366 -18.45 -7.60 -27.94
CA GLN A 366 -17.98 -8.92 -27.51
C GLN A 366 -18.82 -9.94 -28.28
N SER A 367 -18.51 -10.17 -29.52
CA SER A 367 -18.85 -11.34 -30.31
C SER A 367 -18.83 -11.01 -31.80
N PRO A 368 -17.82 -11.44 -32.51
CA PRO A 368 -18.10 -12.40 -33.57
C PRO A 368 -17.46 -13.77 -33.35
N LEU A 369 -16.57 -13.93 -32.35
CA LEU A 369 -15.83 -15.18 -32.18
C LEU A 369 -16.59 -16.29 -31.43
N GLU A 370 -17.58 -15.95 -30.58
CA GLU A 370 -18.42 -16.98 -29.93
C GLU A 370 -19.59 -17.47 -30.79
N SER A 371 -19.96 -16.77 -31.84
CA SER A 371 -21.04 -17.14 -32.77
C SER A 371 -20.56 -17.70 -34.11
N LEU A 372 -19.26 -17.72 -34.37
CA LEU A 372 -18.70 -18.31 -35.58
C LEU A 372 -18.43 -19.82 -35.39
N PRO A 373 -18.74 -20.65 -36.41
CA PRO A 373 -18.33 -22.05 -36.39
C PRO A 373 -16.83 -22.20 -36.20
N ALA A 374 -16.41 -23.24 -35.50
CA ALA A 374 -15.01 -23.49 -35.13
C ALA A 374 -13.99 -23.46 -36.31
N SER A 375 -14.47 -23.60 -37.53
CA SER A 375 -13.66 -23.53 -38.75
C SER A 375 -13.31 -22.10 -39.24
N LEU A 376 -13.89 -21.05 -38.63
CA LEU A 376 -13.65 -19.63 -38.99
C LEU A 376 -12.93 -18.85 -37.88
N GLN A 377 -12.56 -19.49 -36.80
CA GLN A 377 -11.85 -18.87 -35.67
C GLN A 377 -10.34 -18.70 -35.88
N GLU A 378 -9.79 -19.15 -37.01
CA GLU A 378 -8.33 -19.19 -37.24
C GLU A 378 -7.74 -17.94 -37.94
N SER A 379 -8.58 -17.03 -38.50
CA SER A 379 -8.11 -15.72 -39.01
C SER A 379 -9.31 -14.79 -39.25
N PRO A 380 -9.21 -13.47 -38.91
CA PRO A 380 -10.27 -12.52 -39.27
C PRO A 380 -10.31 -12.34 -40.80
N PRO A 381 -11.51 -12.32 -41.41
CA PRO A 381 -11.63 -12.14 -42.85
C PRO A 381 -11.12 -10.72 -43.28
N ALA A 382 -10.36 -10.71 -44.36
CA ALA A 382 -9.73 -9.48 -44.94
C ALA A 382 -10.74 -8.40 -45.40
N SER A 383 -12.05 -8.71 -45.42
CA SER A 383 -13.12 -7.81 -45.86
C SER A 383 -13.60 -6.78 -44.80
N LEU A 384 -13.03 -6.77 -43.58
CA LEU A 384 -13.32 -5.76 -42.54
C LEU A 384 -12.25 -4.66 -42.46
N GLN A 385 -11.32 -4.59 -43.43
CA GLN A 385 -10.18 -3.66 -43.43
C GLN A 385 -10.41 -2.36 -44.23
N GLU A 386 -11.57 -2.14 -44.86
CA GLU A 386 -11.80 -0.94 -45.65
C GLU A 386 -12.90 -0.07 -45.03
N ASP A 387 -12.55 1.22 -44.84
CA ASP A 387 -13.39 2.37 -44.52
C ASP A 387 -13.61 2.76 -43.04
N LEU A 388 -12.55 3.27 -42.37
CA LEU A 388 -12.74 4.33 -41.37
C LEU A 388 -11.44 5.17 -41.24
N PRO A 389 -11.44 6.48 -41.48
CA PRO A 389 -10.33 7.37 -41.20
C PRO A 389 -10.32 7.69 -39.69
N GLY A 390 -9.36 7.20 -38.97
CA GLY A 390 -9.12 7.51 -37.56
C GLY A 390 -8.91 6.28 -36.68
N SER A 391 -7.64 5.85 -36.55
CA SER A 391 -7.09 4.88 -35.59
C SER A 391 -8.10 3.88 -35.02
N SER A 392 -8.33 2.79 -35.69
CA SER A 392 -8.97 1.60 -35.12
C SER A 392 -8.04 0.99 -34.05
N TRP A 393 -8.60 0.51 -32.95
CA TRP A 393 -7.87 -0.22 -31.90
C TRP A 393 -6.97 -1.34 -32.49
N GLU A 394 -7.38 -1.93 -33.58
CA GLU A 394 -6.69 -3.02 -34.27
C GLU A 394 -5.35 -2.60 -34.90
N SER A 395 -5.18 -1.31 -35.26
CA SER A 395 -3.91 -0.79 -35.78
C SER A 395 -2.81 -0.65 -34.73
N LEU A 396 -3.16 -0.82 -33.45
CA LEU A 396 -2.24 -0.68 -32.30
C LEU A 396 -1.70 -2.03 -31.80
N TRP A 397 -2.15 -3.14 -32.35
CA TRP A 397 -1.78 -4.49 -31.94
C TRP A 397 -0.46 -4.92 -32.57
N ASP A 398 0.31 -5.67 -31.76
CA ASP A 398 1.62 -6.20 -32.16
C ASP A 398 2.69 -5.14 -32.52
N VAL A 399 2.47 -3.89 -32.04
CA VAL A 399 3.39 -2.75 -32.21
C VAL A 399 3.63 -2.04 -30.88
N TRP A 400 4.87 -1.66 -30.61
CA TRP A 400 5.23 -0.84 -29.46
C TRP A 400 4.85 0.62 -29.70
N GLN A 401 4.09 1.18 -28.75
CA GLN A 401 3.65 2.58 -28.72
C GLN A 401 4.39 3.33 -27.62
N ASP A 402 5.05 4.40 -27.97
CA ASP A 402 5.87 5.19 -27.08
C ASP A 402 5.06 6.33 -26.44
N THR A 403 5.28 6.55 -25.15
CA THR A 403 4.71 7.64 -24.37
C THR A 403 5.75 8.23 -23.45
N ASP A 404 5.93 9.55 -23.50
CA ASP A 404 6.77 10.29 -22.55
C ASP A 404 5.89 10.81 -21.41
N VAL A 405 6.28 10.52 -20.18
CA VAL A 405 5.56 10.94 -18.97
C VAL A 405 6.42 11.93 -18.21
N GLU A 406 5.91 13.16 -18.08
CA GLU A 406 6.58 14.23 -17.33
C GLU A 406 6.07 14.26 -15.89
N ALA A 407 7.01 14.23 -14.93
CA ALA A 407 6.73 14.46 -13.52
C ALA A 407 6.75 15.96 -13.19
N PRO A 408 5.91 16.44 -12.23
CA PRO A 408 6.00 17.81 -11.76
C PRO A 408 7.40 18.12 -11.21
N LYS A 409 7.85 19.36 -11.42
CA LYS A 409 9.13 19.84 -10.87
C LYS A 409 8.98 20.08 -9.36
N GLU A 410 10.07 19.86 -8.63
CA GLU A 410 10.13 20.15 -7.20
C GLU A 410 10.02 21.68 -6.99
N ALA A 411 9.00 22.08 -6.22
CA ALA A 411 8.72 23.48 -5.91
C ALA A 411 7.90 23.59 -4.60
N PRO A 412 8.49 23.27 -3.43
CA PRO A 412 7.74 23.22 -2.18
C PRO A 412 7.14 24.58 -1.84
N LEU A 413 5.87 24.58 -1.43
CA LEU A 413 5.11 25.78 -1.04
C LEU A 413 5.48 26.22 0.38
N HIS A 414 5.77 25.26 1.26
CA HIS A 414 6.13 25.50 2.65
C HIS A 414 7.63 25.22 2.86
N ARG A 415 8.36 26.21 3.31
CA ARG A 415 9.78 26.11 3.66
C ARG A 415 9.99 26.64 5.10
N ALA A 416 9.58 25.82 6.08
CA ALA A 416 9.91 26.13 7.46
C ALA A 416 11.41 25.85 7.70
N ALA A 417 12.20 26.90 7.82
CA ALA A 417 13.61 26.78 8.21
C ALA A 417 13.69 26.63 9.74
N LEU A 418 14.26 25.52 10.22
CA LEU A 418 14.59 25.34 11.62
C LEU A 418 15.98 25.93 11.91
N THR A 419 16.13 26.53 13.10
CA THR A 419 17.44 26.93 13.59
C THR A 419 18.30 25.69 13.92
N GLY A 420 19.62 25.86 14.00
CA GLY A 420 20.53 24.78 14.42
C GLY A 420 20.14 24.20 15.79
N GLU A 421 19.77 25.06 16.74
CA GLU A 421 19.32 24.65 18.07
C GLU A 421 18.01 23.82 18.04
N GLN A 422 17.05 24.22 17.19
CA GLN A 422 15.80 23.45 17.00
C GLN A 422 16.07 22.06 16.37
N LYS A 423 16.96 21.99 15.38
CA LYS A 423 17.37 20.72 14.76
C LYS A 423 18.03 19.80 15.79
N GLU A 424 18.97 20.31 16.58
CA GLU A 424 19.65 19.53 17.61
C GLU A 424 18.68 19.06 18.72
N LYS A 425 17.77 19.92 19.15
CA LYS A 425 16.74 19.59 20.14
C LYS A 425 15.82 18.48 19.62
N ASN A 426 15.33 18.62 18.37
CA ASN A 426 14.50 17.59 17.73
C ASN A 426 15.23 16.26 17.67
N GLN A 427 16.50 16.26 17.24
CA GLN A 427 17.31 15.05 17.16
C GLN A 427 17.46 14.35 18.51
N LYS A 428 17.77 15.08 19.58
CA LYS A 428 17.88 14.51 20.94
C LYS A 428 16.55 13.85 21.39
N ARG A 429 15.41 14.46 21.03
CA ARG A 429 14.09 13.89 21.33
C ARG A 429 13.81 12.63 20.53
N LEU A 430 14.16 12.58 19.24
CA LEU A 430 14.02 11.40 18.39
C LEU A 430 14.90 10.24 18.87
N ASP A 431 16.15 10.51 19.26
CA ASP A 431 17.06 9.49 19.80
C ASP A 431 16.52 8.92 21.12
N HIS A 432 15.92 9.77 21.95
CA HIS A 432 15.24 9.34 23.17
C HIS A 432 14.01 8.48 22.85
N ALA A 433 13.17 8.90 21.90
CA ALA A 433 12.00 8.16 21.46
C ALA A 433 12.36 6.77 20.92
N ASN A 434 13.39 6.69 20.07
CA ASN A 434 13.90 5.45 19.51
C ASN A 434 14.41 4.49 20.60
N ARG A 435 15.05 5.01 21.65
CA ARG A 435 15.50 4.22 22.79
C ARG A 435 14.31 3.65 23.58
N LEU A 436 13.34 4.50 23.97
CA LEU A 436 12.15 4.08 24.71
C LEU A 436 11.36 3.00 23.96
N ARG A 437 11.15 3.20 22.67
CA ARG A 437 10.46 2.22 21.82
C ARG A 437 11.18 0.90 21.80
N ARG A 438 12.50 0.89 21.55
CA ARG A 438 13.32 -0.35 21.51
C ARG A 438 13.29 -1.08 22.84
N GLU A 439 13.48 -0.39 23.95
CA GLU A 439 13.45 -1.00 25.31
C GLU A 439 12.09 -1.65 25.59
N ARG A 440 10.98 -0.95 25.25
CA ARG A 440 9.62 -1.47 25.44
C ARG A 440 9.38 -2.74 24.60
N ILE A 441 9.75 -2.73 23.32
CA ILE A 441 9.55 -3.90 22.44
C ILE A 441 10.43 -5.08 22.84
N GLN A 442 11.69 -4.83 23.21
CA GLN A 442 12.59 -5.86 23.71
C GLN A 442 12.06 -6.49 25.02
N GLY A 443 11.40 -5.69 25.87
CA GLY A 443 10.80 -6.17 27.12
C GLY A 443 9.66 -7.18 26.94
N TYR A 444 9.06 -7.27 25.76
CA TYR A 444 8.03 -8.30 25.48
C TYR A 444 8.62 -9.67 25.21
N TYR A 445 9.86 -9.77 24.73
CA TYR A 445 10.49 -11.04 24.40
C TYR A 445 11.05 -11.72 25.67
N GLN A 446 10.66 -12.97 25.90
CA GLN A 446 11.06 -13.74 27.06
C GLN A 446 11.94 -14.92 26.63
N GLU A 447 13.26 -14.74 26.70
CA GLU A 447 14.26 -15.72 26.24
C GLU A 447 14.07 -17.11 26.89
N ALA A 448 13.81 -17.18 28.20
CA ALA A 448 13.59 -18.41 28.91
C ALA A 448 12.38 -19.24 28.41
N LEU A 449 11.35 -18.56 27.90
CA LEU A 449 10.19 -19.23 27.31
C LEU A 449 10.44 -19.55 25.82
N ALA A 450 11.07 -18.66 25.09
CA ALA A 450 11.38 -18.85 23.67
C ALA A 450 12.36 -20.01 23.44
N SER A 451 13.32 -20.23 24.36
CA SER A 451 14.27 -21.33 24.30
C SER A 451 13.64 -22.74 24.37
N GLN A 452 12.41 -22.86 24.83
CA GLN A 452 11.62 -24.09 24.77
C GLN A 452 11.19 -24.46 23.35
N TYR A 453 11.16 -23.45 22.42
CA TYR A 453 10.74 -23.57 21.02
C TYR A 453 11.80 -23.00 20.07
N PRO A 454 13.03 -23.56 20.01
CA PRO A 454 14.14 -22.98 19.27
C PRO A 454 13.83 -22.81 17.76
N GLY A 455 13.02 -23.72 17.19
CA GLY A 455 12.59 -23.63 15.80
C GLY A 455 11.58 -22.49 15.52
N GLN A 456 10.94 -21.90 16.55
CA GLN A 456 9.99 -20.81 16.46
C GLN A 456 10.44 -19.54 17.20
N ALA A 457 11.69 -19.50 17.69
CA ALA A 457 12.22 -18.34 18.40
C ALA A 457 12.15 -17.05 17.57
N GLY A 458 12.39 -17.13 16.25
CA GLY A 458 12.23 -16.01 15.32
C GLY A 458 10.79 -15.49 15.24
N ILE A 459 9.80 -16.39 15.18
CA ILE A 459 8.37 -16.05 15.18
C ILE A 459 7.97 -15.37 16.49
N LEU A 460 8.41 -15.91 17.63
CA LEU A 460 8.16 -15.35 18.96
C LEU A 460 8.75 -13.94 19.11
N ARG A 461 9.93 -13.70 18.53
CA ARG A 461 10.56 -12.38 18.53
C ARG A 461 9.77 -11.39 17.64
N GLU A 462 9.35 -11.82 16.45
CA GLU A 462 8.58 -11.00 15.51
C GLU A 462 7.17 -10.66 16.02
N ALA A 463 6.62 -11.48 16.92
CA ALA A 463 5.32 -11.24 17.53
C ALA A 463 5.28 -9.95 18.40
N GLY A 464 6.44 -9.48 18.89
CA GLY A 464 6.50 -8.27 19.72
C GLY A 464 5.56 -8.35 20.93
N GLY A 465 4.70 -7.37 21.12
CA GLY A 465 3.72 -7.35 22.23
C GLY A 465 2.66 -8.45 22.19
N ASN A 466 2.59 -9.22 21.10
CA ASN A 466 1.72 -10.39 20.98
C ASN A 466 2.43 -11.71 21.35
N PHE A 467 3.66 -11.63 21.90
CA PHE A 467 4.46 -12.79 22.32
C PHE A 467 3.64 -13.81 23.14
N GLY A 468 2.87 -13.33 24.11
CA GLY A 468 2.09 -14.19 25.02
C GLY A 468 1.03 -15.03 24.30
N GLU A 469 0.38 -14.51 23.26
CA GLU A 469 -0.61 -15.24 22.47
C GLU A 469 0.05 -16.35 21.65
N ILE A 470 1.16 -16.05 20.96
CA ILE A 470 1.89 -17.03 20.15
C ILE A 470 2.50 -18.12 21.06
N TYR A 471 3.09 -17.73 22.19
CA TYR A 471 3.61 -18.69 23.16
C TYR A 471 2.50 -19.58 23.73
N ARG A 472 1.36 -19.01 24.13
CA ARG A 472 0.19 -19.76 24.63
C ARG A 472 -0.34 -20.77 23.61
N PHE A 473 -0.32 -20.41 22.32
CA PHE A 473 -0.67 -21.35 21.25
C PHE A 473 0.34 -22.49 21.13
N LEU A 474 1.65 -22.22 21.18
CA LEU A 474 2.69 -23.25 21.09
C LEU A 474 2.71 -24.20 22.30
N SER A 475 2.46 -23.69 23.51
CA SER A 475 2.65 -24.41 24.77
C SER A 475 1.48 -25.35 25.19
N ARG A 476 0.37 -25.37 24.44
CA ARG A 476 -0.82 -26.19 24.79
C ARG A 476 -0.55 -27.71 24.75
N ASP A 477 0.14 -28.18 23.72
CA ASP A 477 0.57 -29.58 23.55
C ASP A 477 1.69 -29.69 22.49
N ALA A 478 2.27 -30.85 22.32
CA ALA A 478 3.35 -31.09 21.35
C ALA A 478 2.87 -31.46 19.94
N HIS A 479 1.65 -31.04 19.53
CA HIS A 479 1.12 -31.39 18.22
C HIS A 479 1.89 -30.69 17.07
N PRO A 480 2.37 -31.43 16.05
CA PRO A 480 3.25 -30.89 14.99
C PRO A 480 2.57 -29.80 14.14
N ASP A 481 1.25 -29.78 14.05
CA ASP A 481 0.52 -28.77 13.27
C ASP A 481 0.59 -27.37 13.90
N ARG A 482 1.04 -27.20 15.15
CA ARG A 482 1.24 -25.87 15.74
C ARG A 482 2.35 -25.11 15.05
N ALA A 483 3.53 -25.70 14.99
CA ALA A 483 4.67 -25.12 14.30
C ALA A 483 4.40 -25.01 12.80
N LEU A 484 3.74 -26.01 12.20
CA LEU A 484 3.36 -26.00 10.79
C LEU A 484 2.39 -24.87 10.47
N LEU A 485 1.36 -24.63 11.28
CA LEU A 485 0.40 -23.52 11.08
C LEU A 485 1.11 -22.17 11.18
N LEU A 486 1.89 -21.93 12.23
CA LEU A 486 2.64 -20.68 12.37
C LEU A 486 3.57 -20.43 11.19
N SER A 487 4.24 -21.45 10.65
CA SER A 487 5.12 -21.30 9.49
C SER A 487 4.40 -20.88 8.19
N ARG A 488 3.07 -20.84 8.19
CA ARG A 488 2.24 -20.42 7.02
C ARG A 488 1.60 -19.05 7.21
N LEU A 489 1.75 -18.44 8.36
CA LEU A 489 1.25 -17.10 8.65
C LEU A 489 2.29 -16.03 8.26
N SER A 490 1.82 -14.81 8.01
CA SER A 490 2.69 -13.66 7.76
C SER A 490 3.29 -13.11 9.06
N PRO A 491 4.40 -12.36 8.98
CA PRO A 491 4.92 -11.63 10.14
C PRO A 491 3.88 -10.74 10.83
N LYS A 492 2.95 -10.16 10.07
CA LYS A 492 1.88 -9.34 10.64
C LYS A 492 0.84 -10.17 11.42
N ASP A 493 0.58 -11.40 10.98
CA ASP A 493 -0.31 -12.31 11.72
C ASP A 493 0.28 -12.68 13.10
N TYR A 494 1.60 -12.79 13.23
CA TYR A 494 2.20 -13.04 14.55
C TYR A 494 1.94 -11.91 15.54
N ARG A 495 1.74 -10.68 15.05
CA ARG A 495 1.55 -9.47 15.87
C ARG A 495 0.13 -9.28 16.40
N ASP A 496 -0.87 -9.97 15.81
CA ASP A 496 -2.29 -9.79 16.18
C ASP A 496 -3.11 -11.07 16.25
N ALA A 497 -2.58 -12.23 15.84
CA ALA A 497 -3.30 -13.49 15.95
C ALA A 497 -3.51 -13.92 17.42
N ARG A 498 -4.72 -14.40 17.71
CA ARG A 498 -5.10 -14.88 19.04
C ARG A 498 -4.89 -16.39 19.14
N ALA A 499 -4.38 -16.85 20.27
CA ALA A 499 -4.11 -18.26 20.53
C ALA A 499 -5.34 -19.16 20.41
N ASP A 500 -6.50 -18.69 20.87
CA ASP A 500 -7.76 -19.43 20.79
C ASP A 500 -8.28 -19.55 19.36
N VAL A 501 -8.13 -18.51 18.53
CA VAL A 501 -8.47 -18.54 17.10
C VAL A 501 -7.58 -19.54 16.37
N LEU A 502 -6.26 -19.47 16.57
CA LEU A 502 -5.31 -20.41 15.96
C LEU A 502 -5.60 -21.86 16.37
N GLU A 503 -5.92 -22.10 17.66
CA GLU A 503 -6.27 -23.41 18.17
C GLU A 503 -7.53 -23.98 17.56
N SER A 504 -8.58 -23.17 17.46
CA SER A 504 -9.83 -23.57 16.82
C SER A 504 -9.63 -23.99 15.36
N HIS A 505 -8.81 -23.23 14.62
CA HIS A 505 -8.44 -23.60 13.25
C HIS A 505 -7.67 -24.91 13.19
N ARG A 506 -6.66 -25.09 14.03
CA ARG A 506 -5.89 -26.34 14.13
C ARG A 506 -6.79 -27.54 14.41
N LEU A 507 -7.61 -27.46 15.47
CA LEU A 507 -8.53 -28.54 15.84
C LEU A 507 -9.51 -28.87 14.72
N SER A 508 -10.01 -27.86 14.04
CA SER A 508 -10.91 -28.03 12.90
C SER A 508 -10.30 -28.78 11.72
N CYS A 509 -8.98 -28.82 11.61
CA CYS A 509 -8.25 -29.45 10.49
C CYS A 509 -7.75 -30.86 10.80
N VAL A 510 -7.75 -31.29 12.07
CA VAL A 510 -7.28 -32.65 12.48
C VAL A 510 -7.85 -33.77 11.61
N PRO A 511 -9.16 -33.81 11.26
CA PRO A 511 -9.73 -34.90 10.46
C PRO A 511 -9.15 -35.01 9.04
N PHE A 512 -8.51 -33.96 8.52
CA PHE A 512 -8.05 -33.94 7.13
C PHE A 512 -6.56 -34.25 6.97
N ARG A 513 -5.77 -34.10 8.05
CA ARG A 513 -4.30 -34.22 8.02
C ARG A 513 -3.83 -35.55 7.47
N GLU A 514 -4.37 -36.64 7.99
CA GLU A 514 -3.96 -38.02 7.59
C GLU A 514 -4.25 -38.30 6.13
N LYS A 515 -5.42 -37.86 5.62
CA LYS A 515 -5.81 -37.98 4.20
C LYS A 515 -4.76 -37.38 3.27
N TRP A 516 -4.30 -36.16 3.57
CA TRP A 516 -3.35 -35.44 2.71
C TRP A 516 -1.90 -35.90 2.92
N ALA A 517 -1.55 -36.33 4.14
CA ALA A 517 -0.26 -36.97 4.42
C ALA A 517 -0.07 -38.30 3.66
N LYS A 518 -1.09 -39.15 3.62
CA LYS A 518 -1.07 -40.41 2.85
C LYS A 518 -0.92 -40.20 1.33
N ARG A 519 -1.35 -39.04 0.82
CA ARG A 519 -1.15 -38.65 -0.60
C ARG A 519 0.22 -38.03 -0.88
N GLY A 520 1.07 -37.84 0.15
CA GLY A 520 2.34 -37.11 0.01
C GLY A 520 2.18 -35.60 -0.15
N MET A 521 0.98 -35.04 0.10
CA MET A 521 0.62 -33.63 -0.15
C MET A 521 0.48 -32.82 1.13
N LEU A 522 1.36 -33.04 2.10
CA LEU A 522 1.32 -32.31 3.38
C LEU A 522 1.54 -30.81 3.23
N LYS A 523 2.32 -30.39 2.22
CA LYS A 523 2.51 -28.98 1.90
C LYS A 523 1.20 -28.35 1.44
N LEU A 524 0.45 -29.00 0.55
CA LEU A 524 -0.85 -28.52 0.08
C LEU A 524 -1.86 -28.40 1.23
N TYR A 525 -1.87 -29.37 2.16
CA TYR A 525 -2.65 -29.32 3.39
C TYR A 525 -2.26 -28.09 4.24
N ALA A 526 -0.98 -27.89 4.46
CA ALA A 526 -0.49 -26.78 5.28
C ALA A 526 -0.86 -25.42 4.69
N ASP A 527 -0.63 -25.23 3.40
CA ASP A 527 -0.81 -23.95 2.72
C ASP A 527 -2.29 -23.58 2.51
N TYR A 528 -3.15 -24.58 2.16
CA TYR A 528 -4.49 -24.29 1.65
C TYR A 528 -5.64 -24.97 2.41
N ILE A 529 -5.34 -25.67 3.51
CA ILE A 529 -6.35 -26.18 4.44
C ILE A 529 -6.05 -25.71 5.86
N LEU A 530 -4.85 -26.01 6.39
CA LEU A 530 -4.49 -25.69 7.78
C LEU A 530 -4.37 -24.16 8.00
N CYS A 531 -3.69 -23.45 7.09
CA CYS A 531 -3.53 -22.00 7.15
C CYS A 531 -4.91 -21.32 7.17
N PRO A 532 -5.23 -20.52 8.22
CA PRO A 532 -6.51 -19.81 8.27
C PRO A 532 -6.55 -18.57 7.40
N ARG A 533 -5.41 -17.89 7.17
CA ARG A 533 -5.31 -16.68 6.34
C ARG A 533 -5.59 -17.01 4.88
N ILE A 534 -6.51 -16.28 4.27
CA ILE A 534 -6.87 -16.45 2.85
C ILE A 534 -6.32 -15.30 2.02
N TYR A 535 -6.55 -14.05 2.46
CA TYR A 535 -6.08 -12.84 1.79
C TYR A 535 -5.81 -11.73 2.83
N LEU A 536 -6.51 -10.59 2.78
CA LEU A 536 -6.30 -9.43 3.67
C LEU A 536 -7.40 -9.27 4.74
N GLU A 537 -8.29 -10.24 4.89
CA GLU A 537 -9.38 -10.23 5.87
C GLU A 537 -8.84 -10.25 7.31
N GLU A 538 -9.63 -9.78 8.29
CA GLU A 538 -9.34 -9.98 9.71
C GLU A 538 -9.42 -11.47 10.06
N LEU A 539 -8.47 -11.97 10.84
CA LEU A 539 -8.39 -13.37 11.20
C LEU A 539 -9.41 -13.70 12.29
N THR A 540 -10.45 -14.44 11.93
CA THR A 540 -11.54 -14.83 12.81
C THR A 540 -11.70 -16.35 12.90
N ASP A 541 -12.38 -16.85 13.91
CA ASP A 541 -12.72 -18.26 14.10
C ASP A 541 -13.88 -18.71 13.19
N TYR A 542 -13.67 -18.66 11.87
CA TYR A 542 -14.75 -18.89 10.90
C TYR A 542 -15.17 -20.35 10.72
N ARG A 543 -14.32 -21.34 11.04
CA ARG A 543 -14.61 -22.75 10.71
C ARG A 543 -15.76 -23.36 11.52
N PRO A 544 -15.80 -23.21 12.85
CA PRO A 544 -16.98 -23.64 13.63
C PRO A 544 -18.24 -22.94 13.19
N TYR A 545 -18.18 -21.62 12.96
CA TYR A 545 -19.33 -20.82 12.52
C TYR A 545 -19.88 -21.33 11.17
N ILE A 546 -19.01 -21.56 10.19
CA ILE A 546 -19.42 -22.11 8.87
C ILE A 546 -20.09 -23.48 9.02
N ARG A 547 -19.53 -24.37 9.87
CA ARG A 547 -20.12 -25.70 10.13
C ARG A 547 -21.50 -25.60 10.75
N GLU A 548 -21.69 -24.69 11.70
CA GLU A 548 -22.98 -24.47 12.34
C GLU A 548 -23.98 -23.84 11.35
N TYR A 549 -23.57 -22.85 10.59
CA TYR A 549 -24.42 -22.17 9.60
C TYR A 549 -25.02 -23.13 8.57
N PHE A 550 -24.24 -24.12 8.12
CA PHE A 550 -24.69 -25.15 7.18
C PHE A 550 -25.23 -26.43 7.85
N ARG A 551 -25.53 -26.38 9.13
CA ARG A 551 -26.09 -27.48 9.94
C ARG A 551 -27.47 -27.13 10.50
N PRO A 552 -28.50 -26.80 9.69
CA PRO A 552 -29.85 -26.63 10.23
C PRO A 552 -30.40 -27.98 10.66
N GLU A 553 -31.19 -28.01 11.71
CA GLU A 553 -31.90 -29.21 12.21
C GLU A 553 -32.68 -29.83 11.04
N GLY A 554 -32.32 -31.05 10.66
CA GLY A 554 -32.98 -31.85 9.62
C GLY A 554 -32.42 -31.82 8.18
N SER A 555 -31.37 -31.07 7.88
CA SER A 555 -30.80 -31.05 6.53
C SER A 555 -29.29 -31.30 6.50
N ALA A 556 -28.92 -32.57 6.38
CA ALA A 556 -27.55 -33.00 6.07
C ALA A 556 -27.09 -32.83 4.59
N PRO A 557 -27.81 -32.12 3.66
CA PRO A 557 -27.46 -32.15 2.24
C PRO A 557 -26.31 -31.22 1.86
N TYR A 558 -26.20 -30.00 2.45
CA TYR A 558 -25.25 -28.98 1.95
C TYR A 558 -23.77 -29.37 2.12
N ALA A 559 -23.33 -29.76 3.31
CA ALA A 559 -21.92 -30.10 3.52
C ALA A 559 -21.46 -31.29 2.65
N ARG A 560 -22.32 -32.29 2.44
CA ARG A 560 -22.02 -33.43 1.58
C ARG A 560 -22.07 -33.04 0.10
N SER A 561 -23.04 -32.24 -0.31
CA SER A 561 -23.13 -31.71 -1.68
C SER A 561 -21.92 -30.84 -2.02
N PHE A 562 -21.55 -29.90 -1.15
CA PHE A 562 -20.41 -29.01 -1.35
C PHE A 562 -19.07 -29.76 -1.40
N SER A 563 -18.89 -30.79 -0.57
CA SER A 563 -17.67 -31.61 -0.59
C SER A 563 -17.53 -32.42 -1.88
N GLN A 564 -18.63 -32.79 -2.51
CA GLN A 564 -18.65 -33.52 -3.78
C GLN A 564 -18.63 -32.62 -5.01
N ASN A 565 -19.17 -31.41 -4.89
CA ASN A 565 -19.29 -30.41 -5.96
C ASN A 565 -18.90 -29.01 -5.42
N PRO A 566 -17.62 -28.68 -5.32
CA PRO A 566 -17.17 -27.35 -4.84
C PRO A 566 -17.76 -26.14 -5.59
N PRO A 567 -18.02 -26.19 -6.92
CA PRO A 567 -18.70 -25.10 -7.63
C PRO A 567 -20.07 -24.71 -7.05
N ALA A 568 -20.82 -25.65 -6.46
CA ALA A 568 -22.10 -25.36 -5.81
C ALA A 568 -21.97 -24.38 -4.61
N ILE A 569 -20.77 -24.25 -4.03
CA ILE A 569 -20.48 -23.24 -3.01
C ILE A 569 -20.55 -21.84 -3.65
N TRP A 570 -20.01 -21.71 -4.86
CA TRP A 570 -20.03 -20.42 -5.57
C TRP A 570 -21.44 -20.05 -6.00
N ASP A 571 -22.24 -20.99 -6.48
CA ASP A 571 -23.66 -20.76 -6.78
C ASP A 571 -24.43 -20.29 -5.56
N PHE A 572 -24.18 -20.92 -4.40
CA PHE A 572 -24.74 -20.49 -3.13
C PHE A 572 -24.33 -19.03 -2.82
N ILE A 573 -23.04 -18.69 -2.94
CA ILE A 573 -22.54 -17.35 -2.67
C ILE A 573 -23.18 -16.33 -3.60
N GLN A 574 -23.21 -16.58 -4.90
CA GLN A 574 -23.82 -15.67 -5.89
C GLN A 574 -25.32 -15.44 -5.65
N THR A 575 -26.00 -16.43 -5.09
CA THR A 575 -27.44 -16.34 -4.82
C THR A 575 -27.74 -15.62 -3.49
N HIS A 576 -26.89 -15.81 -2.45
CA HIS A 576 -27.23 -15.40 -1.08
C HIS A 576 -26.38 -14.23 -0.58
N ILE A 577 -25.21 -13.96 -1.14
CA ILE A 577 -24.30 -12.89 -0.71
C ILE A 577 -24.32 -11.77 -1.75
N GLN A 578 -25.05 -10.69 -1.42
CA GLN A 578 -25.20 -9.55 -2.32
C GLN A 578 -24.04 -8.57 -2.15
N TYR A 579 -23.65 -7.92 -3.24
CA TYR A 579 -22.73 -6.79 -3.21
C TYR A 579 -23.47 -5.49 -3.53
N GLN A 580 -23.19 -4.44 -2.74
CA GLN A 580 -23.75 -3.10 -2.91
C GLN A 580 -22.61 -2.08 -2.75
N PRO A 581 -21.98 -1.67 -3.87
CA PRO A 581 -20.79 -0.81 -3.83
C PRO A 581 -21.03 0.53 -3.15
N GLU A 582 -22.24 1.08 -3.21
CA GLU A 582 -22.62 2.34 -2.56
C GLU A 582 -22.77 2.23 -1.03
N LEU A 583 -22.73 1.03 -0.46
CA LEU A 583 -22.88 0.78 0.97
C LEU A 583 -21.71 0.03 1.61
N ASP A 584 -20.67 -0.27 0.83
CA ASP A 584 -19.51 -1.03 1.29
C ASP A 584 -18.23 -0.56 0.57
N TYR A 585 -17.08 -1.08 0.97
CA TYR A 585 -15.77 -0.80 0.39
C TYR A 585 -15.13 -2.07 -0.14
N ASP A 586 -14.65 -2.04 -1.37
CA ASP A 586 -13.86 -3.15 -1.95
C ASP A 586 -12.55 -3.38 -1.22
N THR A 587 -11.92 -2.32 -0.74
CA THR A 587 -10.62 -2.38 -0.05
C THR A 587 -10.71 -2.88 1.39
N ILE A 588 -11.91 -2.99 1.96
CA ILE A 588 -12.14 -3.53 3.30
C ILE A 588 -12.80 -4.91 3.16
N CYS A 589 -11.97 -5.96 3.20
CA CYS A 589 -12.48 -7.33 3.10
C CYS A 589 -13.34 -7.69 4.30
N ALA A 590 -14.58 -8.10 4.07
CA ALA A 590 -15.40 -8.69 5.12
C ALA A 590 -14.86 -10.08 5.50
N THR A 591 -14.96 -10.41 6.79
CA THR A 591 -14.63 -11.76 7.26
C THR A 591 -15.66 -12.78 6.75
N PRO A 592 -15.32 -14.08 6.67
CA PRO A 592 -16.29 -15.10 6.31
C PRO A 592 -17.53 -15.12 7.24
N ILE A 593 -17.33 -14.82 8.53
CA ILE A 593 -18.44 -14.72 9.51
C ILE A 593 -19.31 -13.49 9.20
N GLY A 594 -18.68 -12.34 8.95
CA GLY A 594 -19.39 -11.09 8.61
C GLY A 594 -20.23 -11.24 7.35
N CYS A 595 -19.67 -11.82 6.28
CA CYS A 595 -20.39 -12.11 5.03
C CYS A 595 -21.66 -12.96 5.26
N LEU A 596 -21.53 -14.06 6.00
CA LEU A 596 -22.66 -14.96 6.29
C LEU A 596 -23.70 -14.31 7.20
N LYS A 597 -23.29 -13.55 8.22
CA LYS A 597 -24.22 -12.82 9.11
C LYS A 597 -25.04 -11.77 8.39
N MET A 598 -24.37 -11.03 7.49
CA MET A 598 -25.02 -9.90 6.80
C MET A 598 -25.65 -10.30 5.46
N CYS A 599 -25.37 -11.49 4.96
CA CYS A 599 -25.66 -11.94 3.59
C CYS A 599 -25.14 -10.94 2.54
N ARG A 600 -23.97 -10.33 2.79
CA ARG A 600 -23.38 -9.27 1.98
C ARG A 600 -21.86 -9.32 2.00
N GLY A 601 -21.25 -8.88 0.90
CA GLY A 601 -19.79 -8.76 0.78
C GLY A 601 -19.39 -8.35 -0.63
N SER A 602 -18.28 -7.61 -0.74
CA SER A 602 -17.67 -7.27 -2.02
C SER A 602 -17.27 -8.54 -2.79
N PHE A 603 -16.98 -8.40 -4.09
CA PHE A 603 -16.54 -9.55 -4.90
C PHE A 603 -15.32 -10.25 -4.30
N LEU A 604 -14.38 -9.48 -3.73
CA LEU A 604 -13.22 -10.05 -3.05
C LEU A 604 -13.62 -10.79 -1.77
N SER A 605 -14.53 -10.23 -0.97
CA SER A 605 -15.07 -10.88 0.23
C SER A 605 -15.81 -12.18 -0.10
N GLN A 606 -16.52 -12.24 -1.23
CA GLN A 606 -17.18 -13.46 -1.73
C GLN A 606 -16.15 -14.54 -2.09
N LYS A 607 -15.03 -14.16 -2.73
CA LYS A 607 -13.91 -15.07 -3.04
C LYS A 607 -13.23 -15.61 -1.77
N ILE A 608 -13.05 -14.75 -0.76
CA ILE A 608 -12.56 -15.15 0.57
C ILE A 608 -13.51 -16.16 1.22
N LEU A 609 -14.82 -15.88 1.20
CA LEU A 609 -15.83 -16.78 1.76
C LEU A 609 -15.84 -18.15 1.06
N PHE A 610 -15.71 -18.18 -0.27
CA PHE A 610 -15.58 -19.42 -1.03
C PHE A 610 -14.41 -20.27 -0.53
N ALA A 611 -13.23 -19.68 -0.44
CA ALA A 611 -12.04 -20.38 0.04
C ALA A 611 -12.20 -20.84 1.50
N ALA A 612 -12.84 -20.03 2.36
CA ALA A 612 -13.10 -20.36 3.77
C ALA A 612 -14.02 -21.57 3.91
N ILE A 613 -15.10 -21.66 3.12
CA ILE A 613 -16.01 -22.81 3.09
C ILE A 613 -15.27 -24.06 2.60
N CYS A 614 -14.55 -23.98 1.48
CA CYS A 614 -13.74 -25.09 0.97
C CYS A 614 -12.75 -25.60 2.02
N ARG A 615 -11.94 -24.72 2.63
CA ARG A 615 -10.96 -25.09 3.65
C ARG A 615 -11.62 -25.71 4.90
N THR A 616 -12.82 -25.27 5.26
CA THR A 616 -13.62 -25.84 6.36
C THR A 616 -14.06 -27.27 6.07
N LEU A 617 -14.28 -27.58 4.81
CA LEU A 617 -14.65 -28.94 4.33
C LEU A 617 -13.42 -29.82 3.98
N GLY A 618 -12.20 -29.34 4.20
CA GLY A 618 -10.95 -30.05 3.89
C GLY A 618 -10.61 -30.09 2.40
N ILE A 619 -11.13 -29.15 1.61
CA ILE A 619 -10.80 -28.92 0.21
C ILE A 619 -9.76 -27.83 0.14
N PRO A 620 -8.55 -28.06 -0.44
CA PRO A 620 -7.59 -26.99 -0.61
C PRO A 620 -8.15 -25.92 -1.55
N ALA A 621 -8.14 -24.68 -1.12
CA ALA A 621 -8.65 -23.54 -1.88
C ALA A 621 -7.84 -22.27 -1.59
N ARG A 622 -7.77 -21.38 -2.58
CA ARG A 622 -7.01 -20.14 -2.49
C ARG A 622 -7.66 -19.04 -3.32
N ILE A 623 -7.22 -17.81 -3.10
CA ILE A 623 -7.26 -16.73 -4.08
C ILE A 623 -5.94 -16.81 -4.83
N ASN A 624 -5.99 -16.89 -6.16
CA ASN A 624 -4.80 -16.93 -7.00
C ASN A 624 -4.07 -15.57 -6.90
N PRO A 625 -2.81 -15.51 -6.49
CA PRO A 625 -2.11 -14.24 -6.30
C PRO A 625 -1.92 -13.45 -7.61
N VAL A 626 -1.91 -14.14 -8.77
CA VAL A 626 -1.64 -13.49 -10.06
C VAL A 626 -2.86 -12.70 -10.57
N ASP A 627 -4.07 -13.27 -10.51
CA ASP A 627 -5.27 -12.68 -11.11
C ASP A 627 -6.44 -12.51 -10.12
N LEU A 628 -6.20 -12.76 -8.84
CA LEU A 628 -7.19 -12.71 -7.74
C LEU A 628 -8.44 -13.57 -7.97
N GLU A 629 -8.36 -14.62 -8.78
CA GLU A 629 -9.46 -15.57 -8.97
C GLU A 629 -9.54 -16.57 -7.80
N ALA A 630 -10.77 -16.92 -7.40
CA ALA A 630 -10.99 -17.99 -6.43
C ALA A 630 -10.78 -19.36 -7.08
N GLU A 631 -9.95 -20.19 -6.47
CA GLU A 631 -9.58 -21.51 -6.98
C GLU A 631 -9.74 -22.60 -5.91
N TYR A 632 -10.09 -23.80 -6.34
CA TYR A 632 -10.10 -25.02 -5.53
C TYR A 632 -9.28 -26.13 -6.19
N PHE A 633 -8.70 -27.03 -5.38
CA PHE A 633 -7.85 -28.10 -5.86
C PHE A 633 -8.67 -29.34 -6.22
N ALA A 634 -8.62 -29.74 -7.46
CA ALA A 634 -9.18 -30.98 -7.99
C ALA A 634 -8.31 -31.49 -9.16
N GLU A 635 -8.35 -32.79 -9.45
CA GLU A 635 -7.61 -33.37 -10.56
C GLU A 635 -6.11 -32.99 -10.59
N GLU A 636 -5.48 -32.96 -9.40
CA GLU A 636 -4.06 -32.64 -9.19
C GLU A 636 -3.67 -31.16 -9.57
N THR A 637 -4.66 -30.28 -9.73
CA THR A 637 -4.43 -28.87 -10.08
C THR A 637 -5.42 -27.93 -9.39
N PHE A 638 -5.12 -26.62 -9.40
CA PHE A 638 -6.07 -25.59 -8.99
C PHE A 638 -6.98 -25.19 -10.16
N ILE A 639 -8.29 -25.22 -9.94
CA ILE A 639 -9.33 -24.91 -10.92
C ILE A 639 -10.06 -23.64 -10.48
N PRO A 640 -10.15 -22.58 -11.33
CA PRO A 640 -10.94 -21.39 -11.06
C PRO A 640 -12.43 -21.72 -10.98
N VAL A 641 -13.11 -21.21 -9.96
CA VAL A 641 -14.52 -21.53 -9.70
C VAL A 641 -15.48 -20.87 -10.68
N SER A 642 -15.19 -19.68 -11.18
CA SER A 642 -16.03 -18.92 -12.12
C SER A 642 -16.24 -19.63 -13.48
N LYS A 643 -15.39 -20.59 -13.83
CA LYS A 643 -15.42 -21.34 -15.11
C LYS A 643 -16.04 -22.72 -15.02
N ALA A 644 -16.28 -23.21 -13.80
CA ALA A 644 -16.87 -24.54 -13.61
C ALA A 644 -18.36 -24.59 -14.02
N ASN A 645 -19.05 -23.46 -14.07
CA ASN A 645 -20.49 -23.35 -14.37
C ASN A 645 -20.80 -22.93 -15.81
N SER A 646 -19.80 -22.71 -16.67
CA SER A 646 -20.07 -22.54 -18.12
C SER A 646 -20.51 -23.88 -18.70
N PRO A 647 -21.69 -23.95 -19.35
CA PRO A 647 -22.16 -25.18 -19.96
C PRO A 647 -21.30 -25.54 -21.18
N SER A 648 -20.20 -26.24 -20.92
CA SER A 648 -19.43 -26.88 -22.01
C SER A 648 -19.98 -28.30 -22.24
N PRO A 649 -20.39 -28.67 -23.44
CA PRO A 649 -21.02 -29.98 -23.73
C PRO A 649 -20.09 -31.17 -23.63
N SER A 650 -18.88 -31.03 -23.15
CA SER A 650 -17.99 -32.16 -22.89
C SER A 650 -16.94 -31.78 -21.84
N GLY A 651 -16.95 -32.47 -20.70
CA GLY A 651 -16.09 -32.30 -19.54
C GLY A 651 -14.59 -32.53 -19.79
N LYS A 652 -13.99 -31.98 -20.84
CA LYS A 652 -12.56 -32.08 -21.19
C LYS A 652 -11.90 -30.79 -21.66
N ASN A 653 -12.54 -29.62 -21.59
CA ASN A 653 -11.90 -28.35 -21.96
C ASN A 653 -11.78 -27.42 -20.78
N ALA A 654 -10.83 -27.68 -19.84
CA ALA A 654 -10.06 -26.59 -19.28
C ALA A 654 -9.50 -25.83 -20.48
N LEU A 655 -9.88 -24.52 -20.66
CA LEU A 655 -9.35 -23.69 -21.75
C LEU A 655 -7.83 -23.81 -21.72
N SER A 656 -7.27 -24.54 -22.70
CA SER A 656 -5.83 -24.78 -22.74
C SER A 656 -5.14 -23.42 -22.86
N ALA A 657 -4.29 -23.10 -21.87
CA ALA A 657 -3.54 -21.88 -21.84
C ALA A 657 -2.72 -21.69 -23.13
N GLY A 658 -2.58 -20.45 -23.57
CA GLY A 658 -1.57 -20.06 -24.54
C GLY A 658 -0.24 -19.78 -23.83
N LYS A 659 0.84 -19.64 -24.56
CA LYS A 659 2.18 -19.39 -24.05
C LYS A 659 2.74 -18.09 -24.65
N ALA A 660 2.95 -17.07 -23.83
CA ALA A 660 3.69 -15.88 -24.22
C ALA A 660 5.17 -16.04 -23.84
N ILE A 661 6.07 -15.92 -24.81
CA ILE A 661 7.51 -15.99 -24.58
C ILE A 661 8.06 -14.58 -24.74
N LEU A 662 8.39 -13.94 -23.64
CA LEU A 662 9.04 -12.64 -23.61
C LEU A 662 10.53 -12.83 -23.86
N LYS A 663 11.07 -12.15 -24.88
CA LYS A 663 12.50 -12.20 -25.25
C LYS A 663 13.15 -10.88 -24.91
N SER A 664 14.18 -10.92 -24.08
CA SER A 664 15.02 -9.77 -23.74
C SER A 664 16.30 -9.76 -24.59
N ASP A 665 16.90 -8.58 -24.73
CA ASP A 665 18.31 -8.47 -25.04
C ASP A 665 19.15 -8.66 -23.76
N SER A 666 20.41 -9.00 -23.88
CA SER A 666 21.30 -9.22 -22.73
C SER A 666 21.68 -7.94 -21.97
N LYS A 667 21.23 -6.78 -22.43
CA LYS A 667 21.63 -5.45 -21.91
C LYS A 667 20.70 -4.94 -20.82
N ASN A 668 19.44 -5.43 -20.77
CA ASN A 668 18.42 -4.94 -19.87
C ASN A 668 18.15 -5.92 -18.72
N ILE A 669 18.11 -5.40 -17.49
CA ILE A 669 17.64 -6.12 -16.30
C ILE A 669 16.15 -5.83 -16.14
N TRP A 670 15.34 -6.88 -16.13
CA TRP A 670 13.89 -6.80 -16.06
C TRP A 670 13.39 -7.07 -14.64
N ASN A 671 12.85 -6.06 -14.00
CA ASN A 671 12.23 -6.15 -12.67
C ASN A 671 10.74 -5.83 -12.79
N TYR A 672 9.90 -6.78 -12.37
CA TYR A 672 8.46 -6.60 -12.37
C TYR A 672 8.06 -5.45 -11.43
N TYR A 673 7.06 -4.67 -11.79
CA TYR A 673 6.64 -3.43 -11.13
C TYR A 673 7.66 -2.26 -11.16
N GLN A 674 8.89 -2.49 -11.57
CA GLN A 674 9.87 -1.41 -11.70
C GLN A 674 9.97 -0.90 -13.14
N ASN A 675 10.23 -1.80 -14.08
CA ASN A 675 10.39 -1.39 -15.46
C ASN A 675 9.53 -2.17 -16.46
N TRP A 676 8.69 -3.11 -16.00
CA TRP A 676 7.68 -3.74 -16.83
C TRP A 676 6.53 -4.37 -16.02
N THR A 677 5.37 -4.45 -16.66
CA THR A 677 4.22 -5.21 -16.20
C THR A 677 3.47 -5.82 -17.38
N ILE A 678 2.59 -6.78 -17.10
CA ILE A 678 1.61 -7.32 -18.04
C ILE A 678 0.23 -7.26 -17.42
N GLY A 679 -0.77 -6.83 -18.20
CA GLY A 679 -2.16 -6.82 -17.77
C GLY A 679 -3.06 -7.48 -18.80
N ARG A 680 -4.17 -8.05 -18.34
CA ARG A 680 -5.23 -8.63 -19.17
C ARG A 680 -6.37 -7.63 -19.32
N LEU A 681 -6.92 -7.53 -20.54
CA LEU A 681 -8.12 -6.76 -20.81
C LEU A 681 -9.35 -7.58 -20.44
N ASP A 682 -10.08 -7.15 -19.44
CA ASP A 682 -11.35 -7.73 -18.99
C ASP A 682 -12.43 -6.63 -18.98
N GLU A 683 -13.54 -6.86 -19.66
CA GLU A 683 -14.69 -5.93 -19.71
C GLU A 683 -14.32 -4.47 -20.03
N GLY A 684 -13.27 -4.26 -20.86
CA GLY A 684 -12.79 -2.94 -21.26
C GLY A 684 -11.87 -2.25 -20.25
N GLU A 685 -11.51 -2.91 -19.16
CA GLU A 685 -10.48 -2.47 -18.21
C GLU A 685 -9.27 -3.41 -18.23
N VAL A 686 -8.07 -2.84 -18.09
CA VAL A 686 -6.84 -3.66 -18.02
C VAL A 686 -6.52 -3.95 -16.57
N GLN A 687 -6.66 -5.21 -16.19
CA GLN A 687 -6.21 -5.71 -14.89
C GLN A 687 -4.75 -6.13 -14.99
N THR A 688 -3.85 -5.49 -14.23
CA THR A 688 -2.46 -5.93 -14.12
C THR A 688 -2.40 -7.28 -13.39
N LEU A 689 -1.63 -8.22 -13.95
CA LEU A 689 -1.38 -9.53 -13.37
C LEU A 689 -0.18 -9.44 -12.43
N ASP A 690 -0.25 -10.03 -11.26
CA ASP A 690 0.85 -9.96 -10.30
C ASP A 690 1.87 -11.09 -10.55
N TYR A 691 3.00 -10.69 -11.14
CA TYR A 691 4.17 -11.54 -11.34
C TYR A 691 5.38 -11.04 -10.55
N GLU A 692 5.16 -10.39 -9.38
CA GLU A 692 6.28 -9.94 -8.53
C GLU A 692 7.24 -11.09 -8.22
N GLY A 693 8.55 -10.84 -8.34
CA GLY A 693 9.60 -11.84 -8.10
C GLY A 693 9.91 -12.77 -9.29
N ILE A 694 9.14 -12.67 -10.41
CA ILE A 694 9.49 -13.45 -11.61
C ILE A 694 10.76 -12.89 -12.28
N SER A 695 11.60 -13.77 -12.83
CA SER A 695 12.85 -13.39 -13.48
C SER A 695 13.02 -14.04 -14.84
N PHE A 696 13.71 -13.34 -15.75
CA PHE A 696 14.14 -13.87 -17.03
C PHE A 696 15.30 -14.87 -16.82
N LYS A 697 15.24 -16.01 -17.50
CA LYS A 697 16.31 -17.00 -17.55
C LYS A 697 16.85 -17.07 -18.97
N GLU A 698 18.17 -16.90 -19.14
CA GLU A 698 18.80 -16.89 -20.47
C GLU A 698 18.10 -15.94 -21.45
N ASN A 699 17.80 -14.72 -20.99
CA ASN A 699 17.07 -13.70 -21.75
C ASN A 699 15.66 -14.08 -22.23
N ARG A 700 15.03 -15.07 -21.59
CA ARG A 700 13.69 -15.54 -21.92
C ARG A 700 12.82 -15.66 -20.66
N LEU A 701 11.55 -15.33 -20.79
CA LEU A 701 10.53 -15.59 -19.80
C LEU A 701 9.30 -16.16 -20.49
N ALA A 702 8.83 -17.31 -20.03
CA ALA A 702 7.64 -17.96 -20.56
C ALA A 702 6.48 -17.82 -19.56
N LEU A 703 5.39 -17.22 -19.99
CA LEU A 703 4.15 -17.05 -19.23
C LEU A 703 3.07 -17.95 -19.84
N CYS A 704 2.44 -18.76 -19.00
CA CYS A 704 1.24 -19.52 -19.37
C CYS A 704 0.03 -18.65 -19.03
N LEU A 705 -0.64 -18.14 -20.06
CA LEU A 705 -1.72 -17.19 -19.94
C LEU A 705 -3.03 -17.77 -20.49
N ARG A 706 -4.17 -17.34 -19.97
CA ARG A 706 -5.48 -17.67 -20.53
C ARG A 706 -5.64 -17.03 -21.90
N PRO A 707 -6.43 -17.59 -22.82
CA PRO A 707 -6.76 -16.89 -24.07
C PRO A 707 -7.39 -15.53 -23.80
N GLY A 708 -6.98 -14.51 -24.55
CA GLY A 708 -7.47 -13.16 -24.37
C GLY A 708 -6.50 -12.08 -24.83
N SER A 709 -6.90 -10.83 -24.58
CA SER A 709 -6.15 -9.63 -24.95
C SER A 709 -5.27 -9.17 -23.80
N TYR A 710 -4.03 -8.83 -24.09
CA TYR A 710 -3.02 -8.44 -23.10
C TYR A 710 -2.31 -7.15 -23.48
N ARG A 711 -1.85 -6.41 -22.48
CA ARG A 711 -0.98 -5.24 -22.63
C ARG A 711 0.27 -5.42 -21.78
N ILE A 712 1.44 -5.31 -22.41
CA ILE A 712 2.71 -5.14 -21.71
C ILE A 712 3.02 -3.66 -21.66
N ILE A 713 3.44 -3.16 -20.50
CA ILE A 713 3.99 -1.81 -20.33
C ILE A 713 5.45 -1.96 -19.93
N THR A 714 6.33 -1.20 -20.58
CA THR A 714 7.70 -0.99 -20.12
C THR A 714 7.89 0.47 -19.78
N ALA A 715 8.67 0.77 -18.74
CA ALA A 715 8.93 2.13 -18.30
C ALA A 715 10.37 2.28 -17.82
N ASN A 716 11.09 3.25 -18.37
CA ASN A 716 12.39 3.65 -17.89
C ASN A 716 12.27 5.00 -17.19
N ARG A 717 12.38 4.99 -15.84
CA ARG A 717 12.36 6.22 -15.05
C ARG A 717 13.72 6.90 -15.11
N LEU A 718 13.72 8.19 -15.41
CA LEU A 718 14.91 9.04 -15.46
C LEU A 718 15.19 9.65 -14.07
N PRO A 719 16.43 10.11 -13.79
CA PRO A 719 16.80 10.74 -12.52
C PRO A 719 15.94 11.96 -12.13
N ASN A 720 15.41 12.70 -13.09
CA ASN A 720 14.50 13.81 -12.86
C ASN A 720 13.06 13.39 -12.53
N GLY A 721 12.76 12.08 -12.53
CA GLY A 721 11.45 11.50 -12.27
C GLY A 721 10.57 11.29 -13.50
N ASN A 722 10.93 11.84 -14.67
CA ASN A 722 10.24 11.56 -15.93
C ASN A 722 10.37 10.08 -16.31
N GLN A 723 9.45 9.59 -17.15
CA GLN A 723 9.49 8.20 -17.59
C GLN A 723 9.39 8.11 -19.13
N LEU A 724 10.25 7.28 -19.70
CA LEU A 724 10.16 6.84 -21.10
C LEU A 724 9.41 5.51 -21.12
N SER A 725 8.12 5.54 -21.43
CA SER A 725 7.25 4.38 -21.41
C SER A 725 6.94 3.86 -22.81
N SER A 726 6.68 2.57 -22.92
CA SER A 726 6.15 1.95 -24.13
C SER A 726 5.08 0.91 -23.77
N ALA A 727 4.03 0.81 -24.56
CA ALA A 727 2.97 -0.17 -24.42
C ALA A 727 2.92 -1.11 -25.64
N TYR A 728 2.69 -2.39 -25.41
CA TYR A 728 2.55 -3.41 -26.45
C TYR A 728 1.27 -4.22 -26.21
N TRP A 729 0.33 -4.14 -27.14
CA TRP A 729 -0.91 -4.89 -27.10
C TRP A 729 -0.82 -6.16 -27.95
N PHE A 730 -1.35 -7.27 -27.46
CA PHE A 730 -1.41 -8.52 -28.23
C PHE A 730 -2.59 -9.38 -27.80
N PHE A 731 -3.05 -10.21 -28.75
CA PHE A 731 -4.01 -11.26 -28.47
C PHE A 731 -3.26 -12.62 -28.39
N LEU A 732 -3.70 -13.48 -27.47
CA LEU A 732 -3.17 -14.82 -27.31
C LEU A 732 -4.31 -15.83 -27.40
N ALA A 733 -4.27 -16.72 -28.39
CA ALA A 733 -5.25 -17.79 -28.54
C ALA A 733 -4.95 -19.00 -27.66
N ALA A 734 -5.93 -19.89 -27.50
CA ALA A 734 -5.73 -21.17 -26.82
C ALA A 734 -4.65 -22.01 -27.52
N LYS A 735 -3.71 -22.59 -26.76
CA LYS A 735 -2.55 -23.39 -27.25
C LYS A 735 -1.57 -22.62 -28.14
N GLU A 736 -1.79 -21.38 -28.42
CA GLU A 736 -0.86 -20.53 -29.18
C GLU A 736 0.44 -20.34 -28.41
N THR A 737 1.56 -20.27 -29.12
CA THR A 737 2.82 -19.76 -28.58
C THR A 737 3.20 -18.50 -29.33
N LYS A 738 3.21 -17.37 -28.64
CA LYS A 738 3.57 -16.05 -29.18
C LYS A 738 4.87 -15.57 -28.58
N GLU A 739 5.81 -15.19 -29.43
CA GLU A 739 7.10 -14.60 -29.02
C GLU A 739 7.02 -13.07 -29.11
N ILE A 740 7.39 -12.40 -28.03
CA ILE A 740 7.30 -10.93 -27.89
C ILE A 740 8.69 -10.39 -27.56
N PRO A 741 9.29 -9.58 -28.44
CA PRO A 741 10.55 -8.92 -28.14
C PRO A 741 10.29 -7.79 -27.13
N MET A 742 10.91 -7.88 -25.95
CA MET A 742 10.85 -6.86 -24.91
C MET A 742 11.71 -5.66 -25.34
N ARG A 743 11.19 -4.46 -25.09
CA ARG A 743 11.86 -3.20 -25.44
C ARG A 743 11.82 -2.26 -24.23
N LEU A 744 12.96 -1.77 -23.78
CA LEU A 744 13.09 -0.70 -22.80
C LEU A 744 13.76 0.50 -23.48
N ARG A 745 13.09 1.66 -23.47
CA ARG A 745 13.62 2.88 -24.03
C ARG A 745 14.78 3.40 -23.19
N ALA A 746 15.92 3.64 -23.80
CA ALA A 746 17.09 4.20 -23.14
C ALA A 746 16.96 5.72 -23.01
N GLY A 747 17.27 6.28 -21.84
CA GLY A 747 17.53 7.71 -21.68
C GLY A 747 18.83 8.09 -22.36
N LYS A 748 18.96 9.35 -22.77
CA LYS A 748 20.23 9.86 -23.28
C LYS A 748 21.26 9.90 -22.15
N PRO A 749 22.57 9.69 -22.43
CA PRO A 749 23.62 9.73 -21.39
C PRO A 749 23.57 11.00 -20.54
N GLU A 750 23.37 12.16 -21.16
CA GLU A 750 23.24 13.45 -20.46
C GLU A 750 22.00 13.55 -19.54
N GLU A 751 21.00 12.73 -19.75
CA GLU A 751 19.82 12.61 -18.88
C GLU A 751 20.01 11.60 -17.75
N MET A 752 20.98 10.69 -17.89
CA MET A 752 21.25 9.60 -16.95
C MET A 752 22.45 9.86 -16.04
N LEU A 753 23.48 10.53 -16.53
CA LEU A 753 24.75 10.70 -15.82
C LEU A 753 25.03 12.16 -15.49
N SER A 754 25.49 12.41 -14.26
CA SER A 754 26.18 13.65 -13.91
C SER A 754 27.69 13.51 -14.13
N ALA A 755 28.41 14.65 -14.07
CA ALA A 755 29.86 14.65 -14.23
C ALA A 755 30.49 15.65 -13.23
N ASN A 756 30.14 15.48 -11.94
CA ASN A 756 30.54 16.43 -10.88
C ASN A 756 31.91 16.04 -10.28
N TRP A 757 32.76 17.03 -10.06
CA TRP A 757 33.98 16.79 -9.32
C TRP A 757 33.64 16.77 -7.84
N LEU A 758 34.08 15.71 -7.12
CA LEU A 758 33.97 15.57 -5.69
C LEU A 758 35.33 15.77 -5.05
N ASP A 759 35.37 16.51 -3.96
CA ASP A 759 36.54 16.56 -3.10
C ASP A 759 36.72 15.23 -2.39
N ASP A 760 37.97 14.84 -2.15
CA ASP A 760 38.27 13.65 -1.36
C ASP A 760 37.91 13.89 0.11
N PHE A 761 37.38 12.87 0.76
CA PHE A 761 36.95 12.93 2.15
C PHE A 761 37.41 11.69 2.94
N GLU A 762 37.63 11.86 4.23
CA GLU A 762 38.06 10.81 5.13
C GLU A 762 36.87 10.16 5.85
N LEU A 763 36.86 8.82 5.86
CA LEU A 763 35.89 7.99 6.57
C LEU A 763 36.62 7.13 7.61
N GLU A 764 35.96 6.85 8.72
CA GLU A 764 36.43 5.95 9.77
C GLU A 764 35.79 4.57 9.63
N LYS A 765 36.59 3.57 9.22
CA LYS A 765 36.06 2.22 8.98
C LYS A 765 35.68 1.56 10.31
N ILE A 766 34.45 1.07 10.41
CA ILE A 766 34.02 0.21 11.52
C ILE A 766 34.63 -1.18 11.33
N PRO A 767 35.29 -1.77 12.33
CA PRO A 767 35.87 -3.11 12.23
C PRO A 767 34.81 -4.17 11.88
N ASN A 768 35.19 -5.13 11.02
CA ASN A 768 34.27 -6.18 10.58
C ASN A 768 33.75 -7.04 11.75
N GLU A 769 34.57 -7.25 12.80
CA GLU A 769 34.19 -7.93 14.02
C GLU A 769 33.08 -7.21 14.78
N ALA A 770 33.07 -5.88 14.78
CA ALA A 770 32.01 -5.10 15.40
C ALA A 770 30.71 -5.16 14.57
N VAL A 771 30.84 -5.15 13.24
CA VAL A 771 29.69 -5.32 12.34
C VAL A 771 29.08 -6.72 12.50
N GLN A 772 29.90 -7.77 12.52
CA GLN A 772 29.46 -9.16 12.74
C GLN A 772 28.98 -9.42 14.16
N GLY A 773 29.62 -8.82 15.16
CA GLY A 773 29.20 -8.92 16.56
C GLY A 773 27.82 -8.33 16.83
N SER A 774 27.36 -7.37 16.01
CA SER A 774 26.01 -6.82 16.10
C SER A 774 24.91 -7.85 15.74
N PHE A 775 25.25 -8.93 15.04
CA PHE A 775 24.34 -10.03 14.70
C PHE A 775 24.17 -11.06 15.84
N LEU A 776 25.10 -11.15 16.77
CA LEU A 776 25.14 -12.16 17.84
C LEU A 776 24.43 -11.73 19.12
N GLY A 777 23.64 -10.69 19.07
CA GLY A 777 22.49 -10.34 19.91
C GLY A 777 22.59 -10.35 21.45
N ASP A 778 23.68 -10.76 22.15
CA ASP A 778 23.56 -11.09 23.57
C ASP A 778 24.63 -10.56 24.52
N ARG A 779 25.59 -9.76 24.13
CA ARG A 779 26.62 -9.24 25.06
C ARG A 779 27.13 -7.82 24.79
N LEU A 780 26.43 -6.97 24.14
CA LEU A 780 26.69 -5.55 24.25
C LEU A 780 25.75 -4.97 25.31
N GLU A 781 26.21 -5.13 26.56
CA GLU A 781 25.56 -4.59 27.74
C GLU A 781 25.21 -3.10 27.56
N THR A 782 24.14 -2.74 28.20
CA THR A 782 23.48 -1.45 28.47
C THR A 782 24.39 -0.27 28.88
N ALA A 783 25.62 -0.18 28.39
CA ALA A 783 26.42 1.02 28.58
C ALA A 783 26.02 2.05 27.51
N PRO A 784 25.73 3.31 27.88
CA PRO A 784 25.59 4.38 26.90
C PRO A 784 26.91 4.41 26.11
N LEU A 785 26.81 4.26 24.79
CA LEU A 785 27.94 4.42 23.88
C LEU A 785 28.32 5.90 23.89
N LYS A 786 29.02 6.30 24.92
CA LYS A 786 29.81 7.52 24.92
C LYS A 786 30.90 7.31 23.87
N CYS A 787 31.02 8.29 23.00
CA CYS A 787 32.07 8.51 21.99
C CYS A 787 32.95 7.30 21.62
N CYS A 788 33.16 7.04 20.35
CA CYS A 788 34.03 5.94 19.81
C CYS A 788 35.38 5.78 20.50
N GLN A 789 35.80 6.72 21.32
CA GLN A 789 37.07 6.71 22.08
C GLN A 789 37.01 5.86 23.36
N GLU A 790 35.86 5.50 23.89
CA GLU A 790 35.74 4.81 25.18
C GLU A 790 35.41 3.31 25.09
N ASN A 791 35.00 2.80 23.91
CA ASN A 791 34.75 1.36 23.72
C ASN A 791 35.99 0.67 23.11
N PRO A 792 36.56 -0.36 23.77
CA PRO A 792 37.75 -1.06 23.27
C PRO A 792 37.61 -1.62 21.84
N SER A 793 36.40 -2.01 21.43
CA SER A 793 36.13 -2.54 20.10
C SER A 793 36.20 -1.48 18.97
N PHE A 794 36.15 -0.20 19.31
CA PHE A 794 36.21 0.92 18.35
C PHE A 794 37.52 1.72 18.43
N ARG A 795 38.44 1.37 19.32
CA ARG A 795 39.72 2.10 19.51
C ARG A 795 40.66 2.05 18.30
N ASN A 796 40.39 1.19 17.30
CA ASN A 796 41.22 0.99 16.11
C ASN A 796 40.48 1.34 14.81
N CYS A 797 39.57 2.34 14.79
CA CYS A 797 38.97 2.79 13.54
C CYS A 797 40.07 3.36 12.62
N ARG A 798 40.30 2.70 11.48
CA ARG A 798 41.29 3.17 10.49
C ARG A 798 40.63 4.25 9.63
N LYS A 799 41.24 5.41 9.57
CA LYS A 799 40.86 6.45 8.61
C LYS A 799 41.22 6.03 7.21
N ILE A 800 40.29 6.14 6.30
CA ILE A 800 40.42 5.75 4.89
C ILE A 800 39.86 6.89 4.04
N SER A 801 40.61 7.34 3.05
CA SER A 801 40.19 8.34 2.07
C SER A 801 39.23 7.69 1.07
N ALA A 802 38.20 8.41 0.67
CA ALA A 802 37.18 7.94 -0.29
C ALA A 802 37.85 7.58 -1.65
N SER A 803 38.83 8.33 -2.06
CA SER A 803 39.59 8.03 -3.28
C SER A 803 40.34 6.68 -3.22
N SER A 804 40.76 6.24 -2.04
CA SER A 804 41.44 4.94 -1.85
C SER A 804 40.45 3.75 -1.79
N LEU A 805 39.14 3.98 -1.65
CA LEU A 805 38.15 2.90 -1.62
C LEU A 805 37.87 2.31 -3.01
N SER A 806 38.14 3.04 -4.05
CA SER A 806 37.72 2.71 -5.42
C SER A 806 38.36 1.41 -5.95
N GLU A 807 39.63 1.15 -5.66
CA GLU A 807 40.37 -0.03 -6.15
C GLU A 807 40.08 -0.37 -7.65
N GLY A 808 39.84 0.67 -8.47
CA GLY A 808 39.43 0.52 -9.86
C GLY A 808 37.96 0.22 -10.13
N LYS A 809 37.11 0.17 -9.12
CA LYS A 809 35.66 0.00 -9.22
C LYS A 809 34.91 1.32 -9.05
N ALA A 810 33.69 1.38 -9.52
CA ALA A 810 32.73 2.44 -9.15
C ALA A 810 32.41 2.35 -7.64
N ASN A 811 32.01 3.47 -7.01
CA ASN A 811 31.55 3.46 -5.61
C ASN A 811 30.09 3.85 -5.52
N LEU A 812 29.38 3.20 -4.59
CA LEU A 812 28.10 3.61 -4.08
C LEU A 812 28.29 4.00 -2.62
N PHE A 813 28.24 5.30 -2.32
CA PHE A 813 28.23 5.83 -0.97
C PHE A 813 26.78 6.05 -0.54
N ALA A 814 26.38 5.43 0.58
CA ALA A 814 25.05 5.57 1.16
C ALA A 814 25.16 6.12 2.58
N PHE A 815 24.83 7.39 2.75
CA PHE A 815 24.74 8.06 4.06
C PHE A 815 23.36 7.84 4.62
N LEU A 816 23.27 7.08 5.71
CA LEU A 816 22.03 6.53 6.24
C LEU A 816 21.86 6.94 7.70
N LYS A 817 20.62 7.16 8.08
CA LYS A 817 20.19 7.31 9.47
C LYS A 817 19.11 6.26 9.75
N ALA A 818 19.47 5.25 10.54
CA ALA A 818 18.58 4.12 10.81
C ALA A 818 17.28 4.55 11.52
N GLY A 819 16.19 3.84 11.23
CA GLY A 819 14.88 4.09 11.83
C GLY A 819 14.10 5.28 11.27
N GLN A 820 14.59 5.90 10.20
CA GLN A 820 13.83 6.91 9.42
C GLN A 820 13.16 6.24 8.22
N GLU A 821 11.90 6.60 7.93
CA GLU A 821 11.13 6.02 6.82
C GLU A 821 11.89 6.06 5.48
N PRO A 822 12.51 7.18 5.05
CA PRO A 822 13.26 7.21 3.79
C PRO A 822 14.44 6.23 3.74
N THR A 823 15.14 6.06 4.87
CA THR A 823 16.25 5.11 5.00
C THR A 823 15.75 3.67 4.94
N GLU A 824 14.64 3.36 5.61
CA GLU A 824 14.03 2.04 5.60
C GLU A 824 13.56 1.63 4.20
N HIS A 825 13.00 2.54 3.43
CA HIS A 825 12.63 2.30 2.02
C HIS A 825 13.86 1.91 1.20
N LEU A 826 14.95 2.67 1.30
CA LEU A 826 16.20 2.38 0.58
C LEU A 826 16.76 1.02 0.97
N LEU A 827 16.84 0.72 2.28
CA LEU A 827 17.37 -0.55 2.79
C LEU A 827 16.54 -1.74 2.32
N ASN A 828 15.21 -1.62 2.31
CA ASN A 828 14.31 -2.66 1.82
C ASN A 828 14.46 -2.89 0.30
N GLU A 829 14.67 -1.84 -0.50
CA GLU A 829 15.01 -1.98 -1.91
C GLU A 829 16.35 -2.70 -2.11
N MET A 830 17.37 -2.34 -1.33
CA MET A 830 18.68 -3.01 -1.38
C MET A 830 18.56 -4.49 -1.05
N LEU A 831 17.74 -4.87 -0.07
CA LEU A 831 17.43 -6.28 0.23
C LEU A 831 16.79 -7.00 -0.95
N LYS A 832 15.79 -6.39 -1.57
CA LYS A 832 15.12 -6.96 -2.76
C LYS A 832 16.05 -7.12 -3.96
N ARG A 833 17.10 -6.29 -4.08
CA ARG A 833 18.04 -6.25 -5.20
C ARG A 833 19.45 -6.74 -4.83
N ALA A 834 19.61 -7.38 -3.67
CA ALA A 834 20.91 -7.79 -3.16
C ALA A 834 21.69 -8.67 -4.16
N ASP A 835 21.04 -9.62 -4.84
CA ASP A 835 21.71 -10.49 -5.80
C ASP A 835 22.19 -9.71 -7.03
N GLN A 836 21.42 -8.75 -7.52
CA GLN A 836 21.84 -7.87 -8.63
C GLN A 836 23.01 -6.96 -8.23
N LEU A 837 22.97 -6.42 -7.00
CA LEU A 837 24.06 -5.59 -6.47
C LEU A 837 25.39 -6.37 -6.31
N LYS A 838 25.35 -7.67 -6.02
CA LYS A 838 26.54 -8.54 -5.95
C LYS A 838 27.18 -8.77 -7.32
N GLU A 839 26.36 -8.80 -8.38
CA GLU A 839 26.85 -9.05 -9.75
C GLU A 839 27.52 -7.82 -10.39
N ILE A 840 27.25 -6.62 -9.86
CA ILE A 840 27.80 -5.36 -10.39
C ILE A 840 29.17 -5.07 -9.75
N PRO A 841 30.20 -4.71 -10.52
CA PRO A 841 31.51 -4.35 -9.98
C PRO A 841 31.49 -2.95 -9.34
N VAL A 842 30.82 -2.82 -8.20
CA VAL A 842 30.69 -1.60 -7.41
C VAL A 842 31.16 -1.85 -5.97
N GLN A 843 31.89 -0.89 -5.36
CA GLN A 843 32.16 -0.89 -3.95
C GLN A 843 30.99 -0.20 -3.22
N ILE A 844 30.26 -0.93 -2.39
CA ILE A 844 29.19 -0.38 -1.56
C ILE A 844 29.78 0.04 -0.22
N SER A 845 29.51 1.29 0.16
CA SER A 845 29.99 1.89 1.41
C SER A 845 28.81 2.54 2.14
N PHE A 846 28.46 2.01 3.30
CA PHE A 846 27.46 2.60 4.20
C PHE A 846 28.14 3.52 5.19
N ILE A 847 27.64 4.73 5.32
CA ILE A 847 28.12 5.71 6.29
C ILE A 847 26.99 5.99 7.28
N LEU A 848 27.27 5.75 8.56
CA LEU A 848 26.32 5.91 9.66
C LEU A 848 26.74 7.07 10.57
N PRO A 849 25.80 7.87 11.10
CA PRO A 849 26.11 8.93 12.03
C PRO A 849 26.67 8.38 13.34
N GLU A 850 26.16 7.22 13.78
CA GLU A 850 26.57 6.58 15.05
C GLU A 850 26.72 5.07 14.88
N PRO A 851 27.66 4.43 15.60
CA PRO A 851 27.76 2.97 15.61
C PRO A 851 26.51 2.24 16.17
N GLY A 852 25.67 2.96 16.91
CA GLY A 852 24.39 2.42 17.42
C GLY A 852 23.42 2.01 16.32
N ASP A 853 23.48 2.59 15.16
CA ASP A 853 22.64 2.30 13.99
C ASP A 853 22.92 0.91 13.40
N LEU A 854 24.07 0.31 13.69
CA LEU A 854 24.35 -1.09 13.39
C LEU A 854 23.33 -2.09 13.96
N ARG A 855 22.59 -1.70 15.01
CA ARG A 855 21.58 -2.56 15.66
C ARG A 855 20.23 -2.56 14.96
N ASP A 856 20.06 -1.72 13.94
CA ASP A 856 18.83 -1.69 13.17
C ASP A 856 18.62 -3.01 12.42
N GLN A 857 17.42 -3.58 12.50
CA GLN A 857 17.13 -4.91 11.97
C GLN A 857 17.19 -4.96 10.44
N THR A 858 16.69 -3.92 9.78
CA THR A 858 16.68 -3.82 8.32
C THR A 858 18.10 -3.65 7.81
N PHE A 859 18.88 -2.78 8.44
CA PHE A 859 20.30 -2.58 8.11
C PHE A 859 21.12 -3.87 8.31
N GLN A 860 20.91 -4.59 9.39
CA GLN A 860 21.54 -5.90 9.62
C GLN A 860 21.17 -6.92 8.53
N GLY A 861 19.92 -6.92 8.08
CA GLY A 861 19.46 -7.73 6.95
C GLY A 861 20.26 -7.45 5.68
N VAL A 862 20.44 -6.16 5.35
CA VAL A 862 21.22 -5.71 4.18
C VAL A 862 22.67 -6.16 4.26
N ILE A 863 23.34 -5.95 5.39
CA ILE A 863 24.76 -6.36 5.57
C ILE A 863 24.95 -7.87 5.45
N ARG A 864 24.02 -8.67 5.95
CA ARG A 864 24.05 -10.15 5.79
C ARG A 864 23.95 -10.55 4.31
N GLN A 865 23.11 -9.85 3.55
CA GLN A 865 22.95 -10.11 2.13
C GLN A 865 24.09 -9.52 1.27
N LEU A 866 24.75 -8.46 1.71
CA LEU A 866 25.84 -7.79 1.01
C LEU A 866 27.15 -7.85 1.85
N PRO A 867 27.76 -9.02 2.02
CA PRO A 867 28.90 -9.20 2.93
C PRO A 867 30.17 -8.42 2.53
N ASP A 868 30.29 -8.03 1.25
CA ASP A 868 31.41 -7.23 0.72
C ASP A 868 31.22 -5.71 0.93
N ALA A 869 30.04 -5.29 1.40
CA ALA A 869 29.79 -3.90 1.75
C ALA A 869 30.62 -3.49 2.97
N ARG A 870 31.14 -2.27 2.92
CA ARG A 870 31.93 -1.69 4.01
C ARG A 870 31.09 -0.70 4.80
N VAL A 871 31.28 -0.68 6.12
CA VAL A 871 30.54 0.24 7.00
C VAL A 871 31.51 1.22 7.65
N PHE A 872 31.13 2.48 7.63
CA PHE A 872 31.91 3.60 8.09
C PHE A 872 31.11 4.49 9.04
N THR A 873 31.85 5.30 9.79
CA THR A 873 31.38 6.48 10.52
C THR A 873 32.36 7.63 10.24
N GLY A 874 32.15 8.80 10.86
CA GLY A 874 33.04 9.95 10.69
C GLY A 874 32.31 11.27 10.93
N ARG A 875 32.76 12.35 10.30
CA ARG A 875 32.12 13.67 10.33
C ARG A 875 30.87 13.66 9.44
N PHE A 876 29.86 12.89 9.85
CA PHE A 876 28.69 12.54 9.04
C PHE A 876 28.00 13.78 8.44
N GLU A 877 27.58 14.73 9.28
CA GLU A 877 26.82 15.91 8.84
C GLU A 877 27.65 16.78 7.87
N GLU A 878 28.92 17.01 8.18
CA GLU A 878 29.82 17.83 7.34
C GLU A 878 30.05 17.20 5.96
N ILE A 879 30.33 15.89 5.94
CA ILE A 879 30.58 15.17 4.67
C ILE A 879 29.28 15.11 3.85
N THR A 880 28.16 14.82 4.49
CA THR A 880 26.86 14.74 3.84
C THR A 880 26.47 16.08 3.21
N GLU A 881 26.59 17.18 3.95
CA GLU A 881 26.29 18.52 3.44
C GLU A 881 27.19 18.87 2.25
N HIS A 882 28.48 18.61 2.37
CA HIS A 882 29.46 18.95 1.32
C HIS A 882 29.20 18.17 0.01
N LEU A 883 29.03 16.84 0.10
CA LEU A 883 28.76 15.98 -1.06
C LEU A 883 27.40 16.29 -1.70
N ALA A 884 26.37 16.53 -0.89
CA ALA A 884 25.05 16.89 -1.41
C ALA A 884 25.12 18.19 -2.23
N ARG A 885 25.85 19.20 -1.76
CA ARG A 885 26.07 20.45 -2.50
C ARG A 885 26.85 20.23 -3.80
N GLN A 886 27.89 19.41 -3.79
CA GLN A 886 28.67 19.07 -4.99
C GLN A 886 27.86 18.28 -6.01
N MET A 887 26.90 17.46 -5.56
CA MET A 887 25.99 16.71 -6.40
C MET A 887 24.71 17.49 -6.78
N TYR A 888 24.56 18.75 -6.36
CA TYR A 888 23.41 19.61 -6.58
C TYR A 888 22.09 19.00 -6.06
N VAL A 889 22.15 18.26 -4.94
CA VAL A 889 20.99 17.71 -4.24
C VAL A 889 20.83 18.38 -2.87
N ASP A 890 19.68 18.17 -2.24
CA ASP A 890 19.35 18.84 -0.97
C ASP A 890 20.18 18.26 0.18
N PRO A 891 21.02 19.07 0.84
CA PRO A 891 21.88 18.59 1.94
C PRO A 891 21.12 18.29 3.23
N GLU A 892 19.86 18.74 3.36
CA GLU A 892 19.05 18.50 4.57
C GLU A 892 18.28 17.18 4.53
N LYS A 893 18.38 16.42 3.44
CA LYS A 893 17.63 15.19 3.24
C LYS A 893 18.51 13.96 3.29
N LEU A 894 18.06 12.96 4.05
CA LEU A 894 18.63 11.62 4.10
C LEU A 894 17.59 10.60 3.62
N PRO A 895 18.01 9.43 3.11
CA PRO A 895 19.39 9.01 2.84
C PRO A 895 20.01 9.83 1.70
N LEU A 896 21.35 10.03 1.75
CA LEU A 896 22.09 10.56 0.60
C LEU A 896 22.80 9.40 -0.09
N LEU A 897 22.47 9.19 -1.36
CA LEU A 897 23.16 8.26 -2.25
C LEU A 897 24.07 9.04 -3.21
N VAL A 898 25.34 8.64 -3.31
CA VAL A 898 26.27 9.18 -4.29
C VAL A 898 26.95 8.04 -5.01
N LEU A 899 26.76 7.99 -6.33
CA LEU A 899 27.52 7.09 -7.20
C LEU A 899 28.71 7.83 -7.80
N THR A 900 29.87 7.20 -7.78
CA THR A 900 31.06 7.72 -8.43
C THR A 900 31.68 6.72 -9.38
N ASN A 901 32.39 7.23 -10.37
CA ASN A 901 33.30 6.39 -11.18
C ASN A 901 34.54 5.99 -10.35
N PRO A 902 35.44 5.13 -10.86
CA PRO A 902 36.66 4.75 -10.16
C PRO A 902 37.60 5.92 -9.80
N GLY A 903 37.46 7.07 -10.45
CA GLY A 903 38.26 8.28 -10.20
C GLY A 903 37.58 9.28 -9.25
N LEU A 904 36.59 8.85 -8.42
CA LEU A 904 35.80 9.67 -7.48
C LEU A 904 35.05 10.83 -8.17
N LYS A 905 34.74 10.74 -9.47
CA LYS A 905 33.89 11.68 -10.14
C LYS A 905 32.42 11.28 -9.92
N GLY A 906 31.61 12.17 -9.38
CA GLY A 906 30.19 11.95 -9.12
C GLY A 906 29.40 11.77 -10.42
N ILE A 907 28.82 10.61 -10.63
CA ILE A 907 28.00 10.27 -11.80
C ILE A 907 26.50 10.32 -11.53
N TYR A 908 26.10 10.22 -10.26
CA TYR A 908 24.73 10.37 -9.82
C TYR A 908 24.68 10.73 -8.32
N GLY A 909 23.77 11.62 -7.94
CA GLY A 909 23.46 11.95 -6.55
C GLY A 909 21.95 12.00 -6.32
N CYS A 910 21.50 11.49 -5.19
CA CYS A 910 20.12 11.58 -4.78
C CYS A 910 20.05 11.73 -3.26
N SER A 911 19.21 12.64 -2.77
CA SER A 911 18.93 12.85 -1.37
C SER A 911 17.45 12.73 -1.05
N GLY A 912 17.15 12.13 0.10
CA GLY A 912 15.78 11.91 0.57
C GLY A 912 15.11 10.69 -0.03
N TYR A 913 13.81 10.63 0.19
CA TYR A 913 12.97 9.54 -0.26
C TYR A 913 12.72 9.58 -1.76
N GLN A 914 13.14 8.53 -2.45
CA GLN A 914 12.82 8.23 -3.85
C GLN A 914 12.80 6.71 -4.01
N VAL A 915 11.64 6.09 -3.97
CA VAL A 915 11.50 4.65 -4.22
C VAL A 915 11.84 4.33 -5.67
N GLY A 916 12.52 3.19 -5.88
CA GLY A 916 13.12 2.83 -7.16
C GLY A 916 14.55 3.34 -7.35
N ASN A 917 15.14 3.99 -6.34
CA ASN A 917 16.50 4.51 -6.40
C ASN A 917 17.55 3.43 -6.59
N VAL A 918 17.39 2.26 -5.98
CA VAL A 918 18.35 1.15 -6.13
C VAL A 918 18.33 0.62 -7.56
N ASP A 919 17.14 0.46 -8.14
CA ASP A 919 17.02 0.06 -9.55
C ASP A 919 17.59 1.11 -10.50
N LEU A 920 17.37 2.40 -10.19
CA LEU A 920 17.96 3.50 -10.95
C LEU A 920 19.48 3.52 -10.81
N ALA A 921 20.03 3.34 -9.61
CA ALA A 921 21.46 3.27 -9.36
C ALA A 921 22.11 2.10 -10.15
N ILE A 922 21.47 0.92 -10.15
CA ILE A 922 21.90 -0.24 -10.94
C ILE A 922 21.98 0.09 -12.44
N ARG A 923 20.95 0.74 -12.99
CA ARG A 923 20.91 1.14 -14.41
C ARG A 923 21.98 2.19 -14.75
N ILE A 924 22.16 3.19 -13.87
CA ILE A 924 23.19 4.22 -14.03
C ILE A 924 24.61 3.60 -14.03
N LEU A 925 24.87 2.67 -13.13
CA LEU A 925 26.13 1.93 -13.11
C LEU A 925 26.35 1.13 -14.41
N ALA A 926 25.30 0.48 -14.93
CA ALA A 926 25.37 -0.23 -16.21
C ALA A 926 25.69 0.72 -17.39
N VAL A 927 25.05 1.90 -17.45
CA VAL A 927 25.34 2.93 -18.48
C VAL A 927 26.77 3.43 -18.37
N SER A 928 27.27 3.73 -17.15
CA SER A 928 28.63 4.24 -16.93
C SER A 928 29.73 3.25 -17.32
N GLN A 929 29.42 1.95 -17.28
CA GLN A 929 30.35 0.89 -17.70
C GLN A 929 30.38 0.72 -19.23
N SER A 930 29.23 0.91 -19.91
CA SER A 930 29.15 0.80 -21.38
C SER A 930 29.93 1.90 -22.12
N GLU A 931 30.07 3.09 -21.51
CA GLU A 931 30.89 4.17 -22.07
C GLU A 931 32.42 3.84 -22.10
N LYS A 932 32.88 2.89 -21.26
CA LYS A 932 34.30 2.47 -21.23
C LYS A 932 34.71 1.52 -22.38
N HIS A 933 33.74 0.94 -23.09
CA HIS A 933 33.95 0.09 -24.25
C HIS A 933 33.10 0.59 -25.43
N PRO A 934 33.50 1.67 -26.14
CA PRO A 934 32.89 1.94 -27.43
C PRO A 934 33.15 0.72 -28.29
N SER A 935 32.10 0.03 -28.76
CA SER A 935 32.26 -1.05 -29.74
C SER A 935 33.08 -0.55 -30.91
N PRO A 936 34.14 -1.24 -31.34
CA PRO A 936 34.81 -0.91 -32.57
C PRO A 936 33.80 -1.03 -33.70
N GLY A 937 33.52 0.07 -34.41
CA GLY A 937 32.57 0.25 -35.50
C GLY A 937 32.78 -0.68 -36.66
#